data_fc6d35195f4987a67baf372e701e13eb
#
_entry.id   fc6d35195f4987a67baf372e701e13eb
#
_cell.length_a   1.000
_cell.length_b   1.000
_cell.length_c   1.000
_cell.angle_alpha   90.00
_cell.angle_beta   90.00
_cell.angle_gamma   90.00
#
_symmetry.space_group_name_H-M   'P 1'
#
loop_
_entity.id
_entity.type
_entity.pdbx_description
1 polymer ?
#
loop_
_entity_poly.entity_id
_entity_poly.type
_entity_poly.pdbx_seq_one_letter_code
_entity_poly.pdbx_strand_id
1 'polypeptide(L)'
;MRALSEVLGRWVEFCEHRPRRVLAALGLLTALAGILVANNFSIDSSLDKLIRPSSELSWFETNESLKRLFPEMQQTSVVVVSGVDAGAVDRTGARLQTAFRAEPGFEFVFAPALDPFLRDRRAYFLELDVLEEWVRGVQYDYGAMLRLADSAGLANATVTLADQVAATDGLRLPTAIRTVAASFQEGVPLALDLEAYPHLVPDADVHYLILILKGVQELDQRLPNESQVRLIRSLVEQTELEDGVSVRLTGEVPLAHEEISTALDGIGIAGTLSLVLLGVIMHLGVGSWRIIAATFALLGVGVVWTLAFATLAVGSFNTLALIFVVMFFGLGVDFSVHFSLRMQEGMEAGALEDAEVHVVREIGPALLLCMLTSSIAFLSFLPTDYLGLGELGVISAGGMVIAFILTLSLLPAFYSLSGLPLPRPARLKGLAVGHGLRPVTVLVLALSVALAALYAARDLSFDYSVLALRDENTEAMSTLLELQENGISTDYSINLLATDANAAVDLVRRLESLPEVGAVIAPSSLVPAAQADKALVLAELNALLETVGEVYAADEVTAVEELIDALDYVETLRVEEGWAAAENDRSLVDAYLKGMAKLATDPDRLRTLNADLRTKLESELATLSRLTAATPFTFDDLPEDLRRRFAAPDGRLLITVMPESAIDTRPAMDAFVHAVMSVTPEVGGRAVVEWGVGGVAVQSFVEAVTLALVLISLFLIVYFRGLILPLVVLVPLALTTVITFAVIQLSGLTLNMANILVVPLIFGLGVDTGIHVVHRYAAAGNVAQMMTSSTTRAVIISALTTIGTFLSLSFSPHKGAASVGLLLSIAISTMLVATLVVVPALLRLIPRKGA
;
A
#
# COMPACT_ATOMS: atom_id res chain seq x y z
N MET A 1 39.98 24.17 -17.08
CA MET A 1 39.26 25.20 -16.28
C MET A 1 39.16 26.54 -16.99
N ARG A 2 40.25 27.27 -17.36
CA ARG A 2 40.15 28.56 -18.08
C ARG A 2 39.37 28.46 -19.39
N ALA A 3 39.64 27.48 -20.25
CA ALA A 3 38.91 27.29 -21.49
C ALA A 3 37.40 27.03 -21.28
N LEU A 4 37.05 26.26 -20.25
CA LEU A 4 35.64 25.97 -19.89
C LEU A 4 34.93 27.26 -19.41
N SER A 5 35.57 28.00 -18.50
CA SER A 5 35.07 29.28 -18.00
C SER A 5 34.81 30.30 -19.12
N GLU A 6 35.66 30.31 -20.17
CA GLU A 6 35.49 31.15 -21.33
C GLU A 6 34.30 30.68 -22.24
N VAL A 7 34.09 29.37 -22.39
CA VAL A 7 32.95 28.84 -23.14
C VAL A 7 31.65 29.18 -22.45
N LEU A 8 31.55 28.97 -21.14
CA LEU A 8 30.35 29.30 -20.35
C LEU A 8 30.11 30.84 -20.38
N GLY A 9 31.18 31.64 -20.27
CA GLY A 9 31.06 33.10 -20.40
C GLY A 9 30.50 33.56 -21.74
N ARG A 10 31.00 33.02 -22.85
CA ARG A 10 30.47 33.32 -24.21
C ARG A 10 29.02 32.92 -24.40
N TRP A 11 28.60 31.78 -23.80
CA TRP A 11 27.21 31.35 -23.80
C TRP A 11 26.28 32.33 -23.09
N VAL A 12 26.67 32.78 -21.90
CA VAL A 12 25.89 33.75 -21.13
C VAL A 12 25.85 35.10 -21.86
N GLU A 13 26.97 35.58 -22.41
CA GLU A 13 27.06 36.78 -23.24
C GLU A 13 26.10 36.73 -24.42
N PHE A 14 25.99 35.57 -25.11
CA PHE A 14 25.02 35.35 -26.17
C PHE A 14 23.56 35.47 -25.68
N CYS A 15 23.26 34.91 -24.46
CA CYS A 15 21.92 34.99 -23.85
C CYS A 15 21.54 36.42 -23.45
N GLU A 16 22.50 37.20 -22.93
CA GLU A 16 22.32 38.62 -22.59
C GLU A 16 22.04 39.50 -23.82
N HIS A 17 22.81 39.30 -24.88
CA HIS A 17 22.68 40.13 -26.09
C HIS A 17 21.44 39.77 -26.93
N ARG A 18 20.85 38.58 -26.78
CA ARG A 18 19.68 38.11 -27.52
C ARG A 18 18.56 37.58 -26.67
N PRO A 19 18.15 38.27 -25.60
CA PRO A 19 17.27 37.71 -24.57
C PRO A 19 15.90 37.28 -25.12
N ARG A 20 15.30 38.11 -26.00
CA ARG A 20 13.98 37.78 -26.56
C ARG A 20 14.01 36.52 -27.43
N ARG A 21 15.09 36.27 -28.17
CA ARG A 21 15.23 35.05 -28.98
C ARG A 21 15.44 33.82 -28.10
N VAL A 22 16.24 33.95 -27.09
CA VAL A 22 16.51 32.87 -26.11
C VAL A 22 15.22 32.50 -25.36
N LEU A 23 14.50 33.48 -24.82
CA LEU A 23 13.24 33.21 -24.11
C LEU A 23 12.14 32.66 -25.02
N ALA A 24 12.07 33.13 -26.29
CA ALA A 24 11.14 32.59 -27.26
C ALA A 24 11.48 31.14 -27.64
N ALA A 25 12.77 30.80 -27.80
CA ALA A 25 13.21 29.44 -28.05
C ALA A 25 12.93 28.51 -26.85
N LEU A 26 13.22 28.96 -25.62
CA LEU A 26 12.90 28.21 -24.40
C LEU A 26 11.38 28.01 -24.26
N GLY A 27 10.57 29.04 -24.52
CA GLY A 27 9.12 28.95 -24.51
C GLY A 27 8.56 27.96 -25.53
N LEU A 28 9.09 27.99 -26.76
CA LEU A 28 8.70 27.01 -27.79
C LEU A 28 9.07 25.58 -27.42
N LEU A 29 10.29 25.36 -26.94
CA LEU A 29 10.74 24.05 -26.47
C LEU A 29 9.91 23.56 -25.28
N THR A 30 9.53 24.47 -24.35
CA THR A 30 8.66 24.12 -23.23
C THR A 30 7.25 23.73 -23.68
N ALA A 31 6.69 24.42 -24.67
CA ALA A 31 5.41 24.08 -25.25
C ALA A 31 5.45 22.68 -25.94
N LEU A 32 6.49 22.40 -26.71
CA LEU A 32 6.69 21.08 -27.33
C LEU A 32 6.89 19.98 -26.28
N ALA A 33 7.69 20.23 -25.26
CA ALA A 33 7.89 19.32 -24.14
C ALA A 33 6.57 19.05 -23.38
N GLY A 34 5.76 20.09 -23.16
CA GLY A 34 4.45 19.95 -22.53
C GLY A 34 3.47 19.10 -23.35
N ILE A 35 3.46 19.28 -24.69
CA ILE A 35 2.66 18.44 -25.58
C ILE A 35 3.12 16.98 -25.53
N LEU A 36 4.44 16.74 -25.54
CA LEU A 36 5.00 15.40 -25.44
C LEU A 36 4.56 14.70 -24.15
N VAL A 37 4.70 15.38 -23.01
CA VAL A 37 4.26 14.85 -21.71
C VAL A 37 2.77 14.60 -21.70
N ALA A 38 1.96 15.56 -22.17
CA ALA A 38 0.51 15.44 -22.16
C ALA A 38 -0.01 14.23 -22.96
N ASN A 39 0.71 13.82 -24.00
CA ASN A 39 0.31 12.71 -24.86
C ASN A 39 0.87 11.34 -24.44
N ASN A 40 1.99 11.31 -23.71
CA ASN A 40 2.72 10.06 -23.45
C ASN A 40 2.96 9.79 -21.94
N PHE A 41 2.40 10.61 -21.06
CA PHE A 41 2.56 10.39 -19.63
C PHE A 41 1.76 9.18 -19.18
N SER A 42 2.44 8.19 -18.59
CA SER A 42 1.84 6.98 -18.02
C SER A 42 2.54 6.60 -16.72
N ILE A 43 1.77 6.03 -15.78
CA ILE A 43 2.27 5.55 -14.50
C ILE A 43 2.10 4.03 -14.46
N ASP A 44 3.12 3.34 -13.94
CA ASP A 44 3.10 1.91 -13.73
C ASP A 44 3.65 1.61 -12.33
N SER A 45 2.82 1.03 -11.48
CA SER A 45 3.15 0.69 -10.08
C SER A 45 3.46 -0.79 -9.87
N SER A 46 3.60 -1.59 -10.94
CA SER A 46 3.88 -3.02 -10.83
C SER A 46 5.26 -3.27 -10.22
N LEU A 47 5.30 -4.09 -9.16
CA LEU A 47 6.53 -4.45 -8.43
C LEU A 47 7.54 -5.18 -9.31
N ASP A 48 7.05 -5.97 -10.26
CA ASP A 48 7.89 -6.78 -11.14
C ASP A 48 8.81 -5.95 -12.03
N LYS A 49 8.36 -4.73 -12.41
CA LYS A 49 9.15 -3.80 -13.22
C LYS A 49 10.22 -3.06 -12.41
N LEU A 50 10.18 -3.16 -11.09
CA LEU A 50 11.20 -2.52 -10.24
C LEU A 50 12.53 -3.27 -10.24
N ILE A 51 12.55 -4.52 -10.71
CA ILE A 51 13.76 -5.37 -10.71
C ILE A 51 14.13 -5.76 -12.12
N ARG A 52 15.44 -5.86 -12.36
CA ARG A 52 15.96 -6.40 -13.61
C ARG A 52 15.68 -7.89 -13.70
N PRO A 53 15.00 -8.37 -14.77
CA PRO A 53 14.83 -9.80 -15.00
C PRO A 53 16.19 -10.51 -14.99
N SER A 54 16.38 -11.48 -14.10
CA SER A 54 17.60 -12.24 -14.01
C SER A 54 17.27 -13.73 -13.85
N SER A 55 17.86 -14.56 -14.70
CA SER A 55 17.75 -16.02 -14.59
C SER A 55 18.50 -16.59 -13.37
N GLU A 56 19.27 -15.78 -12.67
CA GLU A 56 19.92 -16.18 -11.42
C GLU A 56 18.96 -16.18 -10.23
N LEU A 57 17.78 -15.55 -10.38
CA LEU A 57 16.72 -15.51 -9.37
C LEU A 57 15.63 -16.55 -9.69
N SER A 58 15.78 -17.76 -9.13
CA SER A 58 14.84 -18.88 -9.35
C SER A 58 13.38 -18.51 -9.05
N TRP A 59 13.15 -17.73 -7.99
CA TRP A 59 11.83 -17.25 -7.62
C TRP A 59 11.19 -16.32 -8.68
N PHE A 60 12.00 -15.54 -9.40
CA PHE A 60 11.52 -14.66 -10.44
C PHE A 60 10.96 -15.47 -11.63
N GLU A 61 11.69 -16.50 -12.08
CA GLU A 61 11.23 -17.38 -13.16
C GLU A 61 9.97 -18.16 -12.79
N THR A 62 9.91 -18.64 -11.54
CA THR A 62 8.71 -19.33 -11.02
C THR A 62 7.51 -18.37 -10.96
N ASN A 63 7.69 -17.15 -10.48
CA ASN A 63 6.62 -16.15 -10.43
C ASN A 63 6.10 -15.78 -11.83
N GLU A 64 6.99 -15.59 -12.80
CA GLU A 64 6.59 -15.36 -14.21
C GLU A 64 5.87 -16.56 -14.82
N SER A 65 6.22 -17.78 -14.42
CA SER A 65 5.52 -18.99 -14.84
C SER A 65 4.12 -19.06 -14.22
N LEU A 66 3.99 -18.74 -12.93
CA LEU A 66 2.70 -18.65 -12.25
C LEU A 66 1.77 -17.64 -12.92
N LYS A 67 2.25 -16.45 -13.26
CA LYS A 67 1.48 -15.42 -13.97
C LYS A 67 0.96 -15.89 -15.33
N ARG A 68 1.77 -16.62 -16.08
CA ARG A 68 1.37 -17.14 -17.39
C ARG A 68 0.38 -18.29 -17.30
N LEU A 69 0.50 -19.12 -16.26
CA LEU A 69 -0.33 -20.32 -16.09
C LEU A 69 -1.66 -20.02 -15.42
N PHE A 70 -1.70 -19.04 -14.55
CA PHE A 70 -2.87 -18.66 -13.78
C PHE A 70 -3.18 -17.14 -13.94
N PRO A 71 -3.51 -16.72 -15.17
CA PRO A 71 -3.78 -15.31 -15.46
C PRO A 71 -4.99 -14.77 -14.69
N GLU A 72 -5.93 -15.63 -14.30
CA GLU A 72 -7.13 -15.25 -13.53
C GLU A 72 -6.81 -14.77 -12.12
N MET A 73 -5.63 -15.13 -11.58
CA MET A 73 -5.19 -14.70 -10.26
C MET A 73 -4.49 -13.36 -10.26
N GLN A 74 -4.24 -12.78 -11.44
CA GLN A 74 -3.53 -11.51 -11.59
C GLN A 74 -4.50 -10.37 -11.75
N GLN A 75 -4.14 -9.21 -11.20
CA GLN A 75 -4.89 -7.96 -11.37
C GLN A 75 -6.35 -8.08 -10.97
N THR A 76 -6.57 -8.70 -9.82
CA THR A 76 -7.91 -8.90 -9.27
C THR A 76 -8.32 -7.75 -8.36
N SER A 77 -9.63 -7.46 -8.38
CA SER A 77 -10.32 -6.66 -7.37
C SER A 77 -11.13 -7.59 -6.48
N VAL A 78 -11.13 -7.33 -5.20
CA VAL A 78 -11.91 -8.06 -4.21
C VAL A 78 -12.98 -7.13 -3.65
N VAL A 79 -14.24 -7.52 -3.82
CA VAL A 79 -15.38 -6.85 -3.22
C VAL A 79 -15.76 -7.61 -1.96
N VAL A 80 -15.72 -6.94 -0.83
CA VAL A 80 -16.03 -7.49 0.49
C VAL A 80 -17.40 -6.98 0.91
N VAL A 81 -18.34 -7.90 1.03
CA VAL A 81 -19.68 -7.64 1.56
C VAL A 81 -19.70 -8.11 3.01
N SER A 82 -20.01 -7.25 3.96
CA SER A 82 -19.98 -7.60 5.38
C SER A 82 -21.18 -7.03 6.14
N GLY A 83 -21.63 -7.75 7.17
CA GLY A 83 -22.77 -7.36 8.00
C GLY A 83 -22.99 -8.35 9.14
N VAL A 84 -23.87 -8.00 10.07
CA VAL A 84 -24.24 -8.87 11.21
C VAL A 84 -25.21 -9.98 10.78
N ASP A 85 -26.10 -9.70 9.81
CA ASP A 85 -27.06 -10.68 9.27
C ASP A 85 -26.47 -11.39 8.05
N ALA A 86 -26.13 -12.67 8.20
CA ALA A 86 -25.60 -13.51 7.14
C ALA A 86 -26.52 -13.57 5.91
N GLY A 87 -27.84 -13.66 6.13
CA GLY A 87 -28.83 -13.71 5.04
C GLY A 87 -28.87 -12.41 4.22
N ALA A 88 -28.74 -11.24 4.88
CA ALA A 88 -28.65 -9.94 4.20
C ALA A 88 -27.35 -9.80 3.40
N VAL A 89 -26.24 -10.30 3.95
CA VAL A 89 -24.92 -10.35 3.28
C VAL A 89 -25.00 -11.23 2.03
N ASP A 90 -25.58 -12.41 2.12
CA ASP A 90 -25.73 -13.34 0.98
C ASP A 90 -26.64 -12.78 -0.11
N ARG A 91 -27.81 -12.21 0.26
CA ARG A 91 -28.70 -11.57 -0.72
C ARG A 91 -28.06 -10.40 -1.43
N THR A 92 -27.36 -9.55 -0.70
CA THR A 92 -26.61 -8.41 -1.27
C THR A 92 -25.49 -8.91 -2.19
N GLY A 93 -24.70 -9.89 -1.74
CA GLY A 93 -23.65 -10.52 -2.54
C GLY A 93 -24.16 -11.12 -3.84
N ALA A 94 -25.29 -11.84 -3.81
CA ALA A 94 -25.91 -12.42 -4.99
C ALA A 94 -26.41 -11.38 -6.00
N ARG A 95 -26.99 -10.26 -5.53
CA ARG A 95 -27.36 -9.12 -6.39
C ARG A 95 -26.13 -8.51 -7.05
N LEU A 96 -25.08 -8.26 -6.28
CA LEU A 96 -23.80 -7.73 -6.80
C LEU A 96 -23.16 -8.70 -7.80
N GLN A 97 -23.10 -10.00 -7.49
CA GLN A 97 -22.57 -11.01 -8.42
C GLN A 97 -23.32 -11.00 -9.75
N THR A 98 -24.65 -10.86 -9.69
CA THR A 98 -25.49 -10.80 -10.90
C THR A 98 -25.19 -9.53 -11.69
N ALA A 99 -25.08 -8.38 -11.03
CA ALA A 99 -24.74 -7.12 -11.67
C ALA A 99 -23.36 -7.15 -12.33
N PHE A 100 -22.34 -7.66 -11.63
CA PHE A 100 -20.99 -7.79 -12.19
C PHE A 100 -20.91 -8.77 -13.36
N ARG A 101 -21.62 -9.91 -13.30
CA ARG A 101 -21.66 -10.88 -14.41
C ARG A 101 -22.37 -10.36 -15.64
N ALA A 102 -23.31 -9.44 -15.48
CA ALA A 102 -24.03 -8.81 -16.61
C ALA A 102 -23.17 -7.75 -17.32
N GLU A 103 -22.10 -7.27 -16.69
CA GLU A 103 -21.28 -6.19 -17.22
C GLU A 103 -20.11 -6.73 -18.05
N PRO A 104 -20.00 -6.36 -19.35
CA PRO A 104 -18.92 -6.86 -20.23
C PRO A 104 -17.52 -6.35 -19.86
N GLY A 105 -17.41 -5.42 -18.91
CA GLY A 105 -16.13 -4.92 -18.39
C GLY A 105 -15.38 -5.92 -17.50
N PHE A 106 -15.98 -7.07 -17.14
CA PHE A 106 -15.33 -8.11 -16.35
C PHE A 106 -15.12 -9.39 -17.17
N GLU A 107 -13.89 -9.90 -17.15
CA GLU A 107 -13.54 -11.21 -17.71
C GLU A 107 -13.95 -12.35 -16.79
N PHE A 108 -13.93 -12.08 -15.48
CA PHE A 108 -14.13 -13.10 -14.46
C PHE A 108 -14.83 -12.51 -13.21
N VAL A 109 -15.85 -13.21 -12.73
CA VAL A 109 -16.60 -12.87 -11.51
C VAL A 109 -16.82 -14.16 -10.71
N PHE A 110 -16.15 -14.29 -9.59
CA PHE A 110 -16.20 -15.47 -8.74
C PHE A 110 -16.54 -15.13 -7.29
N ALA A 111 -17.53 -15.83 -6.75
CA ALA A 111 -17.93 -15.77 -5.34
C ALA A 111 -18.03 -17.21 -4.82
N PRO A 112 -17.02 -17.73 -4.12
CA PRO A 112 -17.03 -19.13 -3.66
C PRO A 112 -18.26 -19.48 -2.82
N ALA A 113 -18.64 -18.60 -1.90
CA ALA A 113 -19.77 -18.83 -1.00
C ALA A 113 -21.14 -18.90 -1.72
N LEU A 114 -21.24 -18.28 -2.90
CA LEU A 114 -22.46 -18.28 -3.71
C LEU A 114 -22.49 -19.35 -4.80
N ASP A 115 -21.39 -20.11 -4.97
CA ASP A 115 -21.34 -21.14 -5.98
C ASP A 115 -22.28 -22.30 -5.61
N PRO A 116 -23.28 -22.67 -6.45
CA PRO A 116 -24.24 -23.69 -6.12
C PRO A 116 -23.60 -25.05 -5.83
N PHE A 117 -22.54 -25.42 -6.55
CA PHE A 117 -21.87 -26.71 -6.35
C PHE A 117 -21.24 -26.80 -4.95
N LEU A 118 -20.53 -25.76 -4.53
CA LEU A 118 -19.91 -25.70 -3.22
C LEU A 118 -20.93 -25.57 -2.10
N ARG A 119 -21.94 -24.72 -2.30
CA ARG A 119 -23.01 -24.51 -1.33
C ARG A 119 -23.79 -25.79 -1.03
N ASP A 120 -24.16 -26.56 -2.05
CA ASP A 120 -24.89 -27.82 -1.86
C ASP A 120 -24.02 -28.92 -1.25
N ARG A 121 -22.67 -28.78 -1.29
CA ARG A 121 -21.72 -29.76 -0.76
C ARG A 121 -20.95 -29.28 0.48
N ARG A 122 -21.34 -28.15 1.06
CA ARG A 122 -20.60 -27.58 2.22
C ARG A 122 -20.54 -28.56 3.40
N ALA A 123 -21.51 -29.44 3.60
CA ALA A 123 -21.50 -30.44 4.64
C ALA A 123 -20.32 -31.45 4.51
N TYR A 124 -19.82 -31.69 3.31
CA TYR A 124 -18.65 -32.52 3.11
C TYR A 124 -17.34 -31.92 3.62
N PHE A 125 -17.29 -30.59 3.78
CA PHE A 125 -16.09 -29.88 4.29
C PHE A 125 -15.99 -29.89 5.81
N LEU A 126 -17.03 -30.33 6.53
CA LEU A 126 -16.98 -30.52 7.96
C LEU A 126 -16.13 -31.77 8.32
N GLU A 127 -15.47 -31.75 9.48
CA GLU A 127 -14.91 -32.95 10.05
C GLU A 127 -16.02 -33.98 10.35
N LEU A 128 -15.68 -35.27 10.32
CA LEU A 128 -16.71 -36.34 10.39
C LEU A 128 -17.48 -36.28 11.72
N ASP A 129 -16.80 -36.03 12.83
CA ASP A 129 -17.39 -35.93 14.17
C ASP A 129 -18.32 -34.71 14.29
N VAL A 130 -17.94 -33.59 13.70
CA VAL A 130 -18.77 -32.36 13.62
C VAL A 130 -20.00 -32.60 12.74
N LEU A 131 -19.83 -33.29 11.62
CA LEU A 131 -20.95 -33.65 10.75
C LEU A 131 -21.94 -34.61 11.46
N GLU A 132 -21.45 -35.61 12.17
CA GLU A 132 -22.27 -36.53 12.97
C GLU A 132 -23.03 -35.79 14.08
N GLU A 133 -22.40 -34.82 14.71
CA GLU A 133 -23.06 -33.99 15.73
C GLU A 133 -24.14 -33.10 15.10
N TRP A 134 -23.86 -32.50 13.95
CA TRP A 134 -24.82 -31.72 13.20
C TRP A 134 -26.04 -32.58 12.79
N VAL A 135 -25.82 -33.78 12.24
CA VAL A 135 -26.89 -34.70 11.85
C VAL A 135 -27.71 -35.10 13.06
N ARG A 136 -27.08 -35.45 14.20
CA ARG A 136 -27.79 -35.77 15.45
C ARG A 136 -28.66 -34.60 15.94
N GLY A 137 -28.20 -33.40 15.75
CA GLY A 137 -28.97 -32.20 16.07
C GLY A 137 -30.21 -32.07 15.21
N VAL A 138 -30.06 -32.21 13.88
CA VAL A 138 -31.20 -32.15 12.95
C VAL A 138 -32.19 -33.30 13.23
N GLN A 139 -31.70 -34.51 13.51
CA GLN A 139 -32.53 -35.65 13.91
C GLN A 139 -33.31 -35.37 15.19
N TYR A 140 -32.71 -34.71 16.17
CA TYR A 140 -33.41 -34.30 17.40
C TYR A 140 -34.57 -33.35 17.10
N ASP A 141 -34.37 -32.42 16.18
CA ASP A 141 -35.38 -31.42 15.80
C ASP A 141 -36.42 -31.98 14.80
N TYR A 142 -36.18 -33.15 14.27
CA TYR A 142 -37.04 -33.73 13.22
C TYR A 142 -38.54 -33.80 13.61
N GLY A 143 -38.81 -34.21 14.84
CA GLY A 143 -40.19 -34.29 15.35
C GLY A 143 -40.86 -32.91 15.45
N ALA A 144 -40.10 -31.87 15.73
CA ALA A 144 -40.59 -30.49 15.73
C ALA A 144 -40.83 -29.98 14.30
N MET A 145 -39.96 -30.31 13.37
CA MET A 145 -40.14 -29.96 11.95
C MET A 145 -41.38 -30.60 11.35
N LEU A 146 -41.65 -31.86 11.66
CA LEU A 146 -42.88 -32.53 11.23
C LEU A 146 -44.14 -31.82 11.73
N ARG A 147 -44.14 -31.39 12.99
CA ARG A 147 -45.31 -30.69 13.58
C ARG A 147 -45.46 -29.28 13.00
N LEU A 148 -44.36 -28.58 12.70
CA LEU A 148 -44.36 -27.26 12.07
C LEU A 148 -44.79 -27.35 10.58
N ALA A 149 -44.53 -28.48 9.93
CA ALA A 149 -44.96 -28.71 8.54
C ALA A 149 -46.43 -29.04 8.41
N ASP A 150 -47.07 -29.41 9.49
CA ASP A 150 -48.53 -29.69 9.53
C ASP A 150 -49.38 -28.41 9.40
N SER A 151 -50.61 -28.56 9.13
CA SER A 151 -51.58 -27.51 8.77
C SER A 151 -51.66 -26.34 9.79
N ALA A 152 -51.49 -26.61 11.07
CA ALA A 152 -51.64 -25.66 12.16
C ALA A 152 -50.38 -24.85 12.55
N GLY A 153 -49.26 -25.11 11.92
CA GLY A 153 -47.99 -24.32 12.05
C GLY A 153 -47.68 -23.77 13.46
N LEU A 154 -48.08 -22.54 13.74
CA LEU A 154 -47.80 -21.90 15.04
C LEU A 154 -48.55 -22.54 16.21
N ALA A 155 -49.73 -23.12 16.04
CA ALA A 155 -50.44 -23.84 17.09
C ALA A 155 -49.63 -25.12 17.46
N ASN A 156 -49.15 -25.88 16.49
CA ASN A 156 -48.28 -27.01 16.72
C ASN A 156 -46.94 -26.66 17.35
N ALA A 157 -46.38 -25.50 17.03
CA ALA A 157 -45.23 -24.95 17.71
C ALA A 157 -45.50 -24.70 19.20
N THR A 158 -46.69 -24.19 19.51
CA THR A 158 -47.15 -23.93 20.88
C THR A 158 -47.30 -25.22 21.66
N VAL A 159 -47.92 -26.28 21.08
CA VAL A 159 -48.02 -27.59 21.69
C VAL A 159 -46.65 -28.19 21.92
N THR A 160 -45.76 -28.17 20.95
CA THR A 160 -44.38 -28.69 21.06
C THR A 160 -43.62 -27.96 22.18
N LEU A 161 -43.77 -26.68 22.29
CA LEU A 161 -43.19 -25.88 23.37
C LEU A 161 -43.72 -26.33 24.75
N ALA A 162 -45.04 -26.56 24.87
CA ALA A 162 -45.65 -27.06 26.10
C ALA A 162 -45.12 -28.43 26.51
N ASP A 163 -45.08 -29.39 25.59
CA ASP A 163 -44.56 -30.73 25.84
C ASP A 163 -43.11 -30.71 26.30
N GLN A 164 -42.29 -29.83 25.74
CA GLN A 164 -40.89 -29.68 26.14
C GLN A 164 -40.72 -28.99 27.51
N VAL A 165 -41.57 -28.06 27.84
CA VAL A 165 -41.57 -27.38 29.15
C VAL A 165 -41.99 -28.32 30.26
N ALA A 166 -42.91 -29.25 29.96
CA ALA A 166 -43.38 -30.28 30.89
C ALA A 166 -42.38 -31.43 31.10
N ALA A 167 -41.40 -31.59 30.22
CA ALA A 167 -40.40 -32.66 30.31
C ALA A 167 -39.46 -32.48 31.52
N THR A 168 -39.31 -33.54 32.32
CA THR A 168 -38.62 -33.54 33.61
C THR A 168 -37.09 -33.51 33.54
N ASP A 169 -36.49 -33.73 32.35
CA ASP A 169 -35.03 -33.89 32.17
C ASP A 169 -34.27 -32.61 31.81
N GLY A 170 -34.85 -31.44 32.07
CA GLY A 170 -34.28 -30.15 31.67
C GLY A 170 -34.72 -29.70 30.26
N LEU A 171 -35.11 -28.44 30.15
CA LEU A 171 -35.64 -27.87 28.94
C LEU A 171 -34.55 -27.73 27.89
N ARG A 172 -34.65 -28.52 26.83
CA ARG A 172 -33.87 -28.30 25.61
C ARG A 172 -34.87 -28.11 24.46
N LEU A 173 -35.17 -26.83 24.15
CA LEU A 173 -36.07 -26.53 23.04
C LEU A 173 -35.40 -26.91 21.69
N PRO A 174 -36.14 -27.57 20.80
CA PRO A 174 -35.73 -27.71 19.41
C PRO A 174 -35.38 -26.36 18.80
N THR A 175 -34.35 -26.31 17.95
CA THR A 175 -33.86 -25.06 17.38
C THR A 175 -34.94 -24.33 16.58
N ALA A 176 -35.69 -25.05 15.79
CA ALA A 176 -36.81 -24.47 15.04
C ALA A 176 -37.85 -23.78 15.95
N ILE A 177 -38.19 -24.42 17.09
CA ILE A 177 -39.13 -23.83 18.07
C ILE A 177 -38.49 -22.65 18.82
N ARG A 178 -37.21 -22.73 19.16
CA ARG A 178 -36.45 -21.65 19.79
C ARG A 178 -36.39 -20.43 18.90
N THR A 179 -36.14 -20.60 17.61
CA THR A 179 -36.09 -19.52 16.60
C THR A 179 -37.45 -18.85 16.46
N VAL A 180 -38.53 -19.65 16.39
CA VAL A 180 -39.89 -19.10 16.39
C VAL A 180 -40.17 -18.34 17.69
N ALA A 181 -39.80 -18.86 18.85
CA ALA A 181 -40.02 -18.22 20.13
C ALA A 181 -39.20 -16.91 20.30
N ALA A 182 -37.96 -16.90 19.84
CA ALA A 182 -37.09 -15.74 19.88
C ALA A 182 -37.65 -14.54 19.06
N SER A 183 -38.30 -14.82 17.93
CA SER A 183 -38.89 -13.78 17.08
C SER A 183 -40.00 -12.97 17.79
N PHE A 184 -40.56 -13.46 18.88
CA PHE A 184 -41.53 -12.76 19.68
C PHE A 184 -40.91 -11.93 20.82
N GLN A 185 -39.69 -12.22 21.19
CA GLN A 185 -38.98 -11.48 22.27
C GLN A 185 -38.51 -10.09 21.81
N GLU A 186 -38.03 -9.96 20.60
CA GLU A 186 -37.33 -8.76 20.10
C GLU A 186 -38.09 -7.97 19.04
N GLY A 187 -39.28 -8.41 18.64
CA GLY A 187 -40.03 -7.77 17.57
C GLY A 187 -39.43 -7.98 16.18
N VAL A 188 -38.50 -8.90 16.05
CA VAL A 188 -37.79 -9.28 14.83
C VAL A 188 -38.74 -10.09 13.91
N PRO A 189 -38.64 -9.97 12.59
CA PRO A 189 -39.35 -10.82 11.66
C PRO A 189 -39.01 -12.30 11.92
N LEU A 190 -39.98 -13.18 11.80
CA LEU A 190 -39.82 -14.62 11.97
C LEU A 190 -38.64 -15.12 11.11
N ALA A 191 -37.54 -15.50 11.76
CA ALA A 191 -36.32 -16.00 11.11
C ALA A 191 -36.16 -17.45 11.50
N LEU A 192 -36.39 -18.36 10.56
CA LEU A 192 -36.14 -19.78 10.71
C LEU A 192 -34.89 -20.11 9.91
N ASP A 193 -33.82 -20.42 10.59
CA ASP A 193 -32.53 -20.79 10.00
C ASP A 193 -32.14 -22.20 10.48
N LEU A 194 -32.53 -23.20 9.71
CA LEU A 194 -32.18 -24.59 9.97
C LEU A 194 -30.77 -24.96 9.48
N GLU A 195 -30.19 -24.16 8.59
CA GLU A 195 -28.80 -24.33 8.13
C GLU A 195 -27.78 -23.98 9.20
N ALA A 196 -28.12 -23.08 10.11
CA ALA A 196 -27.30 -22.73 11.26
C ALA A 196 -27.19 -23.84 12.32
N TYR A 197 -27.71 -24.99 12.05
CA TYR A 197 -27.87 -26.06 13.04
C TYR A 197 -26.88 -27.21 12.87
N PRO A 198 -26.11 -27.57 13.90
CA PRO A 198 -25.39 -26.69 14.81
C PRO A 198 -24.24 -25.99 14.03
N HIS A 199 -24.20 -24.72 14.02
CA HIS A 199 -23.12 -23.84 13.53
C HIS A 199 -22.25 -24.39 12.37
N LEU A 200 -22.80 -24.48 11.14
CA LEU A 200 -21.98 -24.68 9.94
C LEU A 200 -21.07 -23.45 9.67
N VAL A 201 -21.41 -22.32 10.27
CA VAL A 201 -20.61 -21.09 10.30
C VAL A 201 -20.31 -20.79 11.79
N PRO A 202 -19.05 -20.55 12.18
CA PRO A 202 -18.74 -20.06 13.51
C PRO A 202 -19.61 -18.83 13.85
N ASP A 203 -20.12 -18.73 15.10
CA ASP A 203 -20.74 -17.51 15.61
C ASP A 203 -19.72 -16.36 15.45
N ALA A 204 -19.84 -15.60 14.38
CA ALA A 204 -19.02 -14.44 14.10
C ALA A 204 -19.89 -13.20 14.31
N ASP A 205 -19.35 -12.22 15.03
CA ASP A 205 -20.03 -10.93 15.20
C ASP A 205 -20.28 -10.22 13.86
N VAL A 206 -19.51 -10.56 12.83
CA VAL A 206 -19.62 -10.04 11.46
C VAL A 206 -19.42 -11.17 10.45
N HIS A 207 -20.34 -11.26 9.51
CA HIS A 207 -20.26 -12.18 8.37
C HIS A 207 -19.61 -11.49 7.17
N TYR A 208 -18.77 -12.22 6.43
CA TYR A 208 -18.07 -11.73 5.25
C TYR A 208 -18.38 -12.60 4.02
N LEU A 209 -18.71 -11.94 2.91
CA LEU A 209 -18.82 -12.57 1.60
C LEU A 209 -17.85 -11.91 0.65
N ILE A 210 -17.04 -12.71 -0.03
CA ILE A 210 -15.96 -12.23 -0.89
C ILE A 210 -16.33 -12.51 -2.35
N LEU A 211 -16.31 -11.44 -3.18
CA LEU A 211 -16.39 -11.55 -4.62
C LEU A 211 -15.04 -11.16 -5.23
N ILE A 212 -14.50 -12.01 -6.07
CA ILE A 212 -13.25 -11.80 -6.79
C ILE A 212 -13.58 -11.44 -8.23
N LEU A 213 -13.12 -10.28 -8.66
CA LEU A 213 -13.38 -9.72 -9.97
C LEU A 213 -12.08 -9.52 -10.74
N LYS A 214 -12.08 -9.87 -12.02
CA LYS A 214 -11.03 -9.49 -12.96
C LYS A 214 -11.64 -8.67 -14.08
N GLY A 215 -11.15 -7.45 -14.26
CA GLY A 215 -11.58 -6.56 -15.33
C GLY A 215 -10.87 -6.85 -16.65
N VAL A 216 -11.51 -6.44 -17.75
CA VAL A 216 -10.87 -6.37 -19.06
C VAL A 216 -9.82 -5.27 -19.02
N GLN A 217 -8.56 -5.62 -19.33
CA GLN A 217 -7.48 -4.64 -19.38
C GLN A 217 -7.64 -3.65 -20.54
N GLU A 218 -7.77 -2.37 -20.20
CA GLU A 218 -7.64 -1.28 -21.16
C GLU A 218 -6.20 -0.76 -21.16
N LEU A 219 -5.44 -1.14 -22.18
CA LEU A 219 -4.01 -0.85 -22.31
C LEU A 219 -3.67 0.65 -22.53
N ASP A 220 -4.64 1.49 -22.85
CA ASP A 220 -4.44 2.89 -23.28
C ASP A 220 -4.76 3.94 -22.19
N GLN A 221 -4.87 3.55 -20.92
CA GLN A 221 -5.23 4.49 -19.86
C GLN A 221 -4.02 5.17 -19.22
N ARG A 222 -4.15 6.50 -18.96
CA ARG A 222 -3.14 7.29 -18.25
C ARG A 222 -2.92 6.85 -16.82
N LEU A 223 -3.99 6.39 -16.17
CA LEU A 223 -3.99 5.83 -14.83
C LEU A 223 -4.47 4.38 -14.95
N PRO A 224 -3.59 3.40 -14.82
CA PRO A 224 -4.01 2.01 -14.82
C PRO A 224 -5.02 1.76 -13.70
N ASN A 225 -6.01 0.91 -13.98
CA ASN A 225 -7.02 0.47 -13.03
C ASN A 225 -8.13 1.47 -12.65
N GLU A 226 -8.04 2.75 -13.03
CA GLU A 226 -9.07 3.76 -12.68
C GLU A 226 -10.46 3.41 -13.22
N SER A 227 -10.54 2.95 -14.47
CA SER A 227 -11.81 2.56 -15.10
C SER A 227 -12.46 1.38 -14.39
N GLN A 228 -11.67 0.38 -14.02
CA GLN A 228 -12.17 -0.82 -13.34
C GLN A 228 -12.71 -0.47 -11.94
N VAL A 229 -11.95 0.28 -11.14
CA VAL A 229 -12.39 0.69 -9.80
C VAL A 229 -13.64 1.56 -9.88
N ARG A 230 -13.69 2.49 -10.84
CA ARG A 230 -14.87 3.35 -11.07
C ARG A 230 -16.08 2.53 -11.50
N LEU A 231 -15.90 1.54 -12.37
CA LEU A 231 -16.97 0.65 -12.81
C LEU A 231 -17.53 -0.16 -11.63
N ILE A 232 -16.67 -0.76 -10.82
CA ILE A 232 -17.10 -1.51 -9.62
C ILE A 232 -17.92 -0.60 -8.69
N ARG A 233 -17.41 0.59 -8.36
CA ARG A 233 -18.11 1.54 -7.49
C ARG A 233 -19.46 1.96 -8.05
N SER A 234 -19.54 2.22 -9.36
CA SER A 234 -20.80 2.59 -10.00
C SER A 234 -21.85 1.49 -9.94
N LEU A 235 -21.43 0.22 -10.05
CA LEU A 235 -22.36 -0.92 -9.94
C LEU A 235 -22.79 -1.18 -8.49
N VAL A 236 -21.87 -0.98 -7.53
CA VAL A 236 -22.22 -1.04 -6.10
C VAL A 236 -23.25 0.05 -5.74
N GLU A 237 -23.05 1.29 -6.21
CA GLU A 237 -23.99 2.40 -5.98
C GLU A 237 -25.36 2.19 -6.63
N GLN A 238 -25.41 1.47 -7.75
CA GLN A 238 -26.68 1.16 -8.46
C GLN A 238 -27.40 -0.06 -7.87
N THR A 239 -26.73 -0.86 -7.06
CA THR A 239 -27.31 -2.05 -6.44
C THR A 239 -27.95 -1.68 -5.10
N GLU A 240 -29.20 -2.11 -4.90
CA GLU A 240 -29.90 -1.93 -3.63
C GLU A 240 -29.27 -2.81 -2.55
N LEU A 241 -28.65 -2.19 -1.55
CA LEU A 241 -28.03 -2.87 -0.42
C LEU A 241 -29.07 -3.12 0.68
N GLU A 242 -28.96 -4.25 1.37
CA GLU A 242 -29.76 -4.55 2.56
C GLU A 242 -29.31 -3.68 3.75
N ASP A 243 -30.22 -3.41 4.67
CA ASP A 243 -29.93 -2.61 5.87
C ASP A 243 -28.84 -3.30 6.73
N GLY A 244 -27.85 -2.51 7.17
CA GLY A 244 -26.77 -3.02 8.00
C GLY A 244 -25.67 -3.77 7.24
N VAL A 245 -25.72 -3.82 5.91
CA VAL A 245 -24.67 -4.41 5.06
C VAL A 245 -23.75 -3.33 4.53
N SER A 246 -22.45 -3.55 4.63
CA SER A 246 -21.43 -2.69 4.04
C SER A 246 -20.71 -3.40 2.88
N VAL A 247 -20.35 -2.61 1.86
CA VAL A 247 -19.62 -3.11 0.69
C VAL A 247 -18.34 -2.29 0.56
N ARG A 248 -17.19 -2.96 0.59
CA ARG A 248 -15.86 -2.35 0.50
C ARG A 248 -14.99 -3.04 -0.53
N LEU A 249 -13.99 -2.32 -1.02
CA LEU A 249 -13.08 -2.78 -2.07
C LEU A 249 -11.70 -3.02 -1.50
N THR A 250 -11.05 -4.12 -1.93
CA THR A 250 -9.63 -4.39 -1.71
C THR A 250 -9.06 -5.24 -2.84
N GLY A 251 -7.87 -5.79 -2.70
CA GLY A 251 -7.18 -6.57 -3.72
C GLY A 251 -6.19 -5.76 -4.52
N GLU A 252 -5.49 -6.42 -5.43
CA GLU A 252 -4.34 -5.84 -6.16
C GLU A 252 -4.69 -4.54 -6.90
N VAL A 253 -5.81 -4.53 -7.63
CA VAL A 253 -6.23 -3.39 -8.46
C VAL A 253 -6.67 -2.18 -7.64
N PRO A 254 -7.57 -2.29 -6.64
CA PRO A 254 -7.93 -1.15 -5.80
C PRO A 254 -6.74 -0.62 -4.99
N LEU A 255 -5.90 -1.50 -4.43
CA LEU A 255 -4.69 -1.09 -3.69
C LEU A 255 -3.70 -0.32 -4.58
N ALA A 256 -3.46 -0.78 -5.81
CA ALA A 256 -2.59 -0.08 -6.75
C ALA A 256 -3.19 1.27 -7.20
N HIS A 257 -4.50 1.33 -7.40
CA HIS A 257 -5.20 2.56 -7.76
C HIS A 257 -5.11 3.60 -6.63
N GLU A 258 -5.36 3.19 -5.38
CA GLU A 258 -5.27 4.08 -4.22
C GLU A 258 -3.84 4.55 -3.96
N GLU A 259 -2.83 3.69 -4.16
CA GLU A 259 -1.42 4.05 -4.07
C GLU A 259 -1.05 5.18 -5.04
N ILE A 260 -1.43 5.03 -6.32
CA ILE A 260 -1.16 6.03 -7.35
C ILE A 260 -1.93 7.33 -7.05
N SER A 261 -3.21 7.24 -6.70
CA SER A 261 -4.05 8.39 -6.36
C SER A 261 -3.48 9.16 -5.17
N THR A 262 -3.14 8.44 -4.09
CA THR A 262 -2.55 9.02 -2.87
C THR A 262 -1.18 9.66 -3.15
N ALA A 263 -0.37 9.05 -4.04
CA ALA A 263 0.91 9.61 -4.45
C ALA A 263 0.73 10.91 -5.25
N LEU A 264 -0.22 10.96 -6.20
CA LEU A 264 -0.52 12.15 -6.99
C LEU A 264 -1.06 13.30 -6.12
N ASP A 265 -1.99 13.01 -5.22
CA ASP A 265 -2.53 13.98 -4.27
C ASP A 265 -1.40 14.51 -3.35
N GLY A 266 -0.54 13.60 -2.89
CA GLY A 266 0.62 13.93 -2.08
C GLY A 266 1.60 14.85 -2.80
N ILE A 267 1.86 14.62 -4.08
CA ILE A 267 2.70 15.49 -4.91
C ILE A 267 2.04 16.87 -5.08
N GLY A 268 0.73 16.92 -5.28
CA GLY A 268 -0.02 18.18 -5.38
C GLY A 268 0.10 19.03 -4.11
N ILE A 269 -0.14 18.42 -2.96
CA ILE A 269 -0.03 19.07 -1.64
C ILE A 269 1.42 19.49 -1.35
N ALA A 270 2.35 18.54 -1.45
CA ALA A 270 3.76 18.79 -1.17
C ALA A 270 4.37 19.80 -2.15
N GLY A 271 4.05 19.71 -3.44
CA GLY A 271 4.50 20.64 -4.46
C GLY A 271 4.03 22.07 -4.20
N THR A 272 2.75 22.24 -3.89
CA THR A 272 2.19 23.57 -3.56
C THR A 272 2.84 24.14 -2.30
N LEU A 273 2.93 23.36 -1.23
CA LEU A 273 3.56 23.79 0.02
C LEU A 273 5.05 24.10 -0.18
N SER A 274 5.75 23.29 -0.98
CA SER A 274 7.15 23.51 -1.37
C SER A 274 7.34 24.87 -2.04
N LEU A 275 6.52 25.19 -3.04
CA LEU A 275 6.61 26.47 -3.74
C LEU A 275 6.33 27.66 -2.80
N VAL A 276 5.37 27.54 -1.90
CA VAL A 276 5.07 28.57 -0.90
C VAL A 276 6.26 28.76 0.05
N LEU A 277 6.78 27.68 0.65
CA LEU A 277 7.94 27.74 1.54
C LEU A 277 9.17 28.29 0.84
N LEU A 278 9.43 27.84 -0.38
CA LEU A 278 10.50 28.34 -1.23
C LEU A 278 10.37 29.86 -1.45
N GLY A 279 9.19 30.35 -1.81
CA GLY A 279 8.93 31.77 -1.98
C GLY A 279 9.18 32.59 -0.72
N VAL A 280 8.72 32.10 0.44
CA VAL A 280 8.95 32.76 1.75
C VAL A 280 10.44 32.80 2.09
N ILE A 281 11.14 31.67 2.00
CA ILE A 281 12.56 31.59 2.34
C ILE A 281 13.40 32.47 1.41
N MET A 282 13.11 32.44 0.09
CA MET A 282 13.78 33.34 -0.86
C MET A 282 13.45 34.80 -0.62
N HIS A 283 12.22 35.14 -0.26
CA HIS A 283 11.86 36.50 0.08
C HIS A 283 12.66 37.04 1.28
N LEU A 284 12.79 36.24 2.32
CA LEU A 284 13.53 36.56 3.53
C LEU A 284 15.06 36.56 3.29
N GLY A 285 15.55 35.60 2.49
CA GLY A 285 16.98 35.40 2.28
C GLY A 285 17.58 36.27 1.19
N VAL A 286 16.91 36.40 0.05
CA VAL A 286 17.41 37.08 -1.15
C VAL A 286 16.86 38.50 -1.26
N GLY A 287 15.58 38.71 -0.89
CA GLY A 287 14.94 40.03 -0.83
C GLY A 287 14.71 40.72 -2.19
N SER A 288 14.86 40.00 -3.31
CA SER A 288 14.65 40.52 -4.65
C SER A 288 13.54 39.77 -5.37
N TRP A 289 12.44 40.46 -5.71
CA TRP A 289 11.33 39.88 -6.46
C TRP A 289 11.74 39.34 -7.84
N ARG A 290 12.70 40.04 -8.51
CA ARG A 290 13.20 39.59 -9.81
C ARG A 290 13.91 38.24 -9.75
N ILE A 291 14.71 38.02 -8.71
CA ILE A 291 15.38 36.72 -8.49
C ILE A 291 14.34 35.64 -8.20
N ILE A 292 13.35 35.93 -7.37
CA ILE A 292 12.27 34.99 -7.04
C ILE A 292 11.52 34.62 -8.31
N ALA A 293 11.05 35.58 -9.11
CA ALA A 293 10.33 35.33 -10.34
C ALA A 293 11.17 34.56 -11.38
N ALA A 294 12.45 34.89 -11.54
CA ALA A 294 13.35 34.16 -12.43
C ALA A 294 13.56 32.70 -12.00
N THR A 295 13.71 32.46 -10.68
CA THR A 295 13.86 31.13 -10.12
C THR A 295 12.58 30.31 -10.31
N PHE A 296 11.39 30.87 -10.04
CA PHE A 296 10.13 30.18 -10.28
C PHE A 296 9.90 29.86 -11.76
N ALA A 297 10.27 30.77 -12.66
CA ALA A 297 10.24 30.51 -14.10
C ALA A 297 11.18 29.34 -14.49
N LEU A 298 12.40 29.32 -13.92
CA LEU A 298 13.37 28.25 -14.12
C LEU A 298 12.82 26.91 -13.63
N LEU A 299 12.23 26.87 -12.44
CA LEU A 299 11.65 25.63 -11.87
C LEU A 299 10.48 25.14 -12.70
N GLY A 300 9.56 26.03 -13.11
CA GLY A 300 8.42 25.64 -13.95
C GLY A 300 8.83 25.09 -15.30
N VAL A 301 9.76 25.75 -16.00
CA VAL A 301 10.31 25.24 -17.27
C VAL A 301 11.08 23.94 -17.05
N GLY A 302 11.88 23.89 -15.99
CA GLY A 302 12.73 22.76 -15.65
C GLY A 302 11.95 21.48 -15.37
N VAL A 303 10.85 21.56 -14.61
CA VAL A 303 9.96 20.39 -14.37
C VAL A 303 9.39 19.86 -15.67
N VAL A 304 8.86 20.73 -16.55
CA VAL A 304 8.29 20.31 -17.83
C VAL A 304 9.34 19.62 -18.70
N TRP A 305 10.54 20.16 -18.76
CA TRP A 305 11.64 19.57 -19.55
C TRP A 305 12.12 18.25 -18.95
N THR A 306 12.17 18.15 -17.62
CA THR A 306 12.58 16.91 -16.95
C THR A 306 11.53 15.82 -17.13
N LEU A 307 10.25 16.14 -17.05
CA LEU A 307 9.18 15.18 -17.34
C LEU A 307 9.23 14.73 -18.81
N ALA A 308 9.47 15.64 -19.76
CA ALA A 308 9.64 15.28 -21.17
C ALA A 308 10.86 14.39 -21.39
N PHE A 309 11.99 14.71 -20.75
CA PHE A 309 13.18 13.86 -20.76
C PHE A 309 12.91 12.47 -20.20
N ALA A 310 12.22 12.39 -19.06
CA ALA A 310 11.87 11.13 -18.41
C ALA A 310 10.94 10.27 -19.28
N THR A 311 9.92 10.89 -19.91
CA THR A 311 9.04 10.21 -20.88
C THR A 311 9.82 9.62 -22.05
N LEU A 312 10.87 10.30 -22.54
CA LEU A 312 11.71 9.80 -23.64
C LEU A 312 12.75 8.77 -23.19
N ALA A 313 13.30 8.90 -21.99
CA ALA A 313 14.40 8.08 -21.51
C ALA A 313 13.94 6.79 -20.81
N VAL A 314 12.81 6.84 -20.12
CA VAL A 314 12.28 5.76 -19.27
C VAL A 314 10.96 5.21 -19.84
N GLY A 315 10.08 6.08 -20.30
CA GLY A 315 8.76 5.73 -20.86
C GLY A 315 7.65 5.87 -19.81
N SER A 316 7.43 4.86 -18.95
CA SER A 316 6.46 4.91 -17.86
C SER A 316 7.12 5.32 -16.53
N PHE A 317 6.37 6.00 -15.68
CA PHE A 317 6.85 6.43 -14.36
C PHE A 317 6.44 5.42 -13.28
N ASN A 318 7.37 4.99 -12.45
CA ASN A 318 7.03 4.32 -11.21
C ASN A 318 6.66 5.34 -10.10
N THR A 319 5.98 4.88 -9.05
CA THR A 319 5.52 5.75 -7.96
C THR A 319 6.68 6.49 -7.27
N LEU A 320 7.86 5.86 -7.16
CA LEU A 320 9.06 6.48 -6.59
C LEU A 320 9.62 7.58 -7.49
N ALA A 321 9.57 7.40 -8.81
CA ALA A 321 10.04 8.40 -9.78
C ALA A 321 9.21 9.68 -9.75
N LEU A 322 7.94 9.61 -9.36
CA LEU A 322 7.08 10.79 -9.22
C LEU A 322 7.53 11.73 -8.10
N ILE A 323 8.16 11.23 -7.05
CA ILE A 323 8.71 12.04 -5.94
C ILE A 323 9.74 13.04 -6.48
N PHE A 324 10.41 12.72 -7.60
CA PHE A 324 11.39 13.61 -8.22
C PHE A 324 10.81 14.98 -8.59
N VAL A 325 9.53 15.07 -8.94
CA VAL A 325 8.90 16.37 -9.29
C VAL A 325 9.05 17.39 -8.14
N VAL A 326 8.79 16.95 -6.91
CA VAL A 326 8.95 17.82 -5.73
C VAL A 326 10.43 18.00 -5.40
N MET A 327 11.23 16.95 -5.52
CA MET A 327 12.68 17.02 -5.31
C MET A 327 13.35 18.04 -6.24
N PHE A 328 12.91 18.14 -7.50
CA PHE A 328 13.45 19.09 -8.47
C PHE A 328 13.34 20.55 -8.00
N PHE A 329 12.30 20.89 -7.24
CA PHE A 329 12.19 22.26 -6.69
C PHE A 329 13.34 22.57 -5.74
N GLY A 330 13.73 21.65 -4.87
CA GLY A 330 14.87 21.82 -3.98
C GLY A 330 16.22 21.84 -4.71
N LEU A 331 16.41 20.94 -5.68
CA LEU A 331 17.66 20.78 -6.44
C LEU A 331 17.89 21.92 -7.44
N GLY A 332 16.84 22.30 -8.17
CA GLY A 332 16.94 23.33 -9.22
C GLY A 332 17.15 24.72 -8.67
N VAL A 333 16.67 25.02 -7.45
CA VAL A 333 16.83 26.32 -6.82
C VAL A 333 18.28 26.62 -6.48
N ASP A 334 19.09 25.63 -6.13
CA ASP A 334 20.47 25.79 -5.68
C ASP A 334 21.32 26.53 -6.71
N PHE A 335 21.27 26.13 -7.96
CA PHE A 335 22.02 26.81 -9.03
C PHE A 335 21.58 28.27 -9.19
N SER A 336 20.27 28.51 -9.14
CA SER A 336 19.69 29.87 -9.28
C SER A 336 20.11 30.78 -8.11
N VAL A 337 20.08 30.28 -6.88
CA VAL A 337 20.46 31.05 -5.67
C VAL A 337 21.96 31.41 -5.70
N HIS A 338 22.80 30.41 -5.97
CA HIS A 338 24.27 30.65 -6.04
C HIS A 338 24.64 31.63 -7.14
N PHE A 339 24.05 31.47 -8.34
CA PHE A 339 24.27 32.42 -9.45
C PHE A 339 23.81 33.85 -9.08
N SER A 340 22.58 33.99 -8.59
CA SER A 340 21.94 35.28 -8.36
C SER A 340 22.56 36.06 -7.19
N LEU A 341 22.92 35.35 -6.10
CA LEU A 341 23.58 36.00 -4.96
C LEU A 341 25.03 36.43 -5.27
N ARG A 342 25.73 35.65 -6.09
CA ARG A 342 27.06 36.04 -6.54
C ARG A 342 27.00 37.22 -7.48
N MET A 343 25.96 37.30 -8.34
CA MET A 343 25.73 38.48 -9.16
C MET A 343 25.46 39.73 -8.31
N GLN A 344 24.66 39.65 -7.27
CA GLN A 344 24.45 40.76 -6.32
C GLN A 344 25.77 41.25 -5.68
N GLU A 345 26.64 40.31 -5.22
CA GLU A 345 27.95 40.63 -4.64
C GLU A 345 28.86 41.35 -5.65
N GLY A 346 28.87 40.89 -6.93
CA GLY A 346 29.63 41.54 -8.00
C GLY A 346 29.19 42.97 -8.27
N MET A 347 27.88 43.19 -8.25
CA MET A 347 27.29 44.53 -8.40
C MET A 347 27.64 45.48 -7.23
N GLU A 348 27.61 44.97 -5.99
CA GLU A 348 28.04 45.74 -4.81
C GLU A 348 29.51 46.15 -4.89
N ALA A 349 30.34 45.34 -5.55
CA ALA A 349 31.77 45.63 -5.79
C ALA A 349 32.04 46.58 -6.95
N GLY A 350 31.01 47.09 -7.66
CA GLY A 350 31.09 48.11 -8.72
C GLY A 350 31.25 47.57 -10.14
N ALA A 351 31.11 46.24 -10.36
CA ALA A 351 31.10 45.63 -11.67
C ALA A 351 29.70 45.78 -12.32
N LEU A 352 29.41 46.89 -12.98
CA LEU A 352 28.11 47.18 -13.58
C LEU A 352 27.98 46.68 -15.05
N GLU A 353 29.10 46.64 -15.76
CA GLU A 353 29.14 46.16 -17.17
C GLU A 353 29.61 44.71 -17.19
N ASP A 354 28.88 43.81 -17.91
CA ASP A 354 29.15 42.36 -18.02
C ASP A 354 29.18 41.56 -16.69
N ALA A 355 28.44 42.05 -15.67
CA ALA A 355 28.42 41.43 -14.36
C ALA A 355 28.09 39.95 -14.39
N GLU A 356 27.16 39.51 -15.24
CA GLU A 356 26.71 38.11 -15.40
C GLU A 356 27.84 37.27 -16.00
N VAL A 357 28.51 37.74 -17.05
CA VAL A 357 29.64 37.06 -17.69
C VAL A 357 30.79 36.87 -16.72
N HIS A 358 31.10 37.93 -15.92
CA HIS A 358 32.12 37.87 -14.92
C HIS A 358 31.82 36.83 -13.83
N VAL A 359 30.60 36.84 -13.33
CA VAL A 359 30.09 35.88 -12.35
C VAL A 359 30.18 34.45 -12.86
N VAL A 360 29.76 34.18 -14.09
CA VAL A 360 29.83 32.82 -14.66
C VAL A 360 31.24 32.33 -14.86
N ARG A 361 32.15 33.22 -15.23
CA ARG A 361 33.57 32.85 -15.31
C ARG A 361 34.16 32.47 -13.97
N GLU A 362 33.66 33.02 -12.86
CA GLU A 362 34.13 32.73 -11.52
C GLU A 362 33.48 31.48 -10.92
N ILE A 363 32.11 31.36 -10.96
CA ILE A 363 31.39 30.28 -10.30
C ILE A 363 30.95 29.18 -11.22
N GLY A 364 30.89 29.39 -12.54
CA GLY A 364 30.44 28.38 -13.51
C GLY A 364 31.15 27.05 -13.40
N PRO A 365 32.48 27.02 -13.20
CA PRO A 365 33.21 25.77 -12.92
C PRO A 365 32.76 25.03 -11.67
N ALA A 366 32.40 25.78 -10.59
CA ALA A 366 31.87 25.17 -9.37
C ALA A 366 30.42 24.62 -9.59
N LEU A 367 29.55 25.38 -10.28
CA LEU A 367 28.20 24.93 -10.63
C LEU A 367 28.23 23.69 -11.53
N LEU A 368 29.12 23.63 -12.51
CA LEU A 368 29.31 22.45 -13.35
C LEU A 368 29.84 21.25 -12.52
N LEU A 369 30.75 21.50 -11.59
CA LEU A 369 31.26 20.48 -10.69
C LEU A 369 30.13 19.88 -9.85
N CYS A 370 29.28 20.71 -9.25
CA CYS A 370 28.10 20.29 -8.51
C CYS A 370 27.13 19.49 -9.38
N MET A 371 26.80 20.00 -10.57
CA MET A 371 25.96 19.24 -11.51
C MET A 371 26.52 17.85 -11.80
N LEU A 372 27.85 17.75 -12.05
CA LEU A 372 28.48 16.45 -12.36
C LEU A 372 28.52 15.51 -11.15
N THR A 373 28.86 16.01 -9.94
CA THR A 373 28.89 15.18 -8.75
C THR A 373 27.51 14.67 -8.35
N SER A 374 26.50 15.52 -8.43
CA SER A 374 25.13 15.10 -8.17
C SER A 374 24.61 14.12 -9.23
N SER A 375 24.91 14.36 -10.51
CA SER A 375 24.57 13.41 -11.58
C SER A 375 25.26 12.05 -11.39
N ILE A 376 26.53 12.02 -10.97
CA ILE A 376 27.27 10.77 -10.65
C ILE A 376 26.57 10.04 -9.51
N ALA A 377 26.17 10.74 -8.44
CA ALA A 377 25.48 10.14 -7.31
C ALA A 377 24.14 9.48 -7.73
N PHE A 378 23.36 10.15 -8.59
CA PHE A 378 22.11 9.61 -9.11
C PHE A 378 22.33 8.45 -10.09
N LEU A 379 23.26 8.58 -11.02
CA LEU A 379 23.55 7.54 -12.01
C LEU A 379 24.24 6.31 -11.42
N SER A 380 24.71 6.34 -10.16
CA SER A 380 25.30 5.18 -9.52
C SER A 380 24.30 4.03 -9.31
N PHE A 381 22.99 4.31 -9.36
CA PHE A 381 21.96 3.27 -9.37
C PHE A 381 21.75 2.57 -10.72
N LEU A 382 22.18 3.18 -11.82
CA LEU A 382 21.92 2.65 -13.14
C LEU A 382 22.47 1.23 -13.39
N PRO A 383 23.66 0.86 -12.90
CA PRO A 383 24.21 -0.48 -13.09
C PRO A 383 23.63 -1.53 -12.16
N THR A 384 22.83 -1.16 -11.17
CA THR A 384 22.25 -2.09 -10.19
C THR A 384 21.03 -2.84 -10.74
N ASP A 385 20.62 -3.87 -10.05
CA ASP A 385 19.45 -4.68 -10.44
C ASP A 385 18.11 -4.10 -9.99
N TYR A 386 18.11 -3.03 -9.20
CA TYR A 386 16.90 -2.31 -8.80
C TYR A 386 16.57 -1.20 -9.80
N LEU A 387 15.83 -1.56 -10.86
CA LEU A 387 15.48 -0.66 -11.97
C LEU A 387 14.72 0.58 -11.52
N GLY A 388 13.81 0.46 -10.55
CA GLY A 388 13.03 1.60 -10.07
C GLY A 388 13.88 2.76 -9.55
N LEU A 389 14.99 2.45 -8.87
CA LEU A 389 15.98 3.46 -8.46
C LEU A 389 16.89 3.91 -9.60
N GLY A 390 17.23 3.00 -10.52
CA GLY A 390 17.98 3.33 -11.73
C GLY A 390 17.24 4.38 -12.60
N GLU A 391 15.93 4.20 -12.78
CA GLU A 391 15.07 5.14 -13.50
C GLU A 391 15.01 6.51 -12.82
N LEU A 392 14.76 6.52 -11.49
CA LEU A 392 14.83 7.75 -10.70
C LEU A 392 16.20 8.44 -10.82
N GLY A 393 17.27 7.65 -10.83
CA GLY A 393 18.63 8.13 -11.01
C GLY A 393 18.84 8.82 -12.36
N VAL A 394 18.37 8.24 -13.47
CA VAL A 394 18.41 8.82 -14.81
C VAL A 394 17.60 10.12 -14.87
N ILE A 395 16.38 10.11 -14.35
CA ILE A 395 15.50 11.28 -14.34
C ILE A 395 16.14 12.43 -13.55
N SER A 396 16.68 12.12 -12.37
CA SER A 396 17.32 13.10 -11.49
C SER A 396 18.59 13.69 -12.10
N ALA A 397 19.45 12.87 -12.68
CA ALA A 397 20.65 13.31 -13.36
C ALA A 397 20.31 14.21 -14.58
N GLY A 398 19.32 13.81 -15.37
CA GLY A 398 18.80 14.63 -16.47
C GLY A 398 18.24 15.98 -15.99
N GLY A 399 17.49 15.96 -14.89
CA GLY A 399 16.96 17.17 -14.24
C GLY A 399 18.07 18.12 -13.77
N MET A 400 19.15 17.59 -13.19
CA MET A 400 20.32 18.42 -12.80
C MET A 400 20.98 19.09 -14.00
N VAL A 401 21.16 18.37 -15.11
CA VAL A 401 21.69 18.93 -16.36
C VAL A 401 20.76 20.01 -16.91
N ILE A 402 19.44 19.77 -16.91
CA ILE A 402 18.43 20.73 -17.34
C ILE A 402 18.45 21.99 -16.48
N ALA A 403 18.49 21.83 -15.13
CA ALA A 403 18.57 22.95 -14.20
C ALA A 403 19.82 23.82 -14.42
N PHE A 404 20.98 23.18 -14.65
CA PHE A 404 22.23 23.86 -14.97
C PHE A 404 22.14 24.64 -16.29
N ILE A 405 21.63 24.03 -17.37
CA ILE A 405 21.46 24.70 -18.67
C ILE A 405 20.49 25.89 -18.55
N LEU A 406 19.38 25.70 -17.85
CA LEU A 406 18.40 26.77 -17.65
C LEU A 406 18.95 27.92 -16.78
N THR A 407 19.77 27.61 -15.77
CA THR A 407 20.45 28.64 -14.96
C THR A 407 21.33 29.54 -15.82
N LEU A 408 22.08 28.97 -16.76
CA LEU A 408 22.98 29.72 -17.63
C LEU A 408 22.30 30.32 -18.89
N SER A 409 21.05 29.99 -19.15
CA SER A 409 20.33 30.46 -20.33
C SER A 409 19.15 31.38 -19.96
N LEU A 410 18.25 30.91 -19.08
CA LEU A 410 17.04 31.61 -18.72
C LEU A 410 17.32 32.79 -17.78
N LEU A 411 18.17 32.61 -16.75
CA LEU A 411 18.42 33.69 -15.79
C LEU A 411 19.07 34.92 -16.45
N PRO A 412 20.19 34.82 -17.23
CA PRO A 412 20.77 35.95 -17.90
C PRO A 412 19.80 36.65 -18.87
N ALA A 413 19.08 35.86 -19.68
CA ALA A 413 18.10 36.41 -20.60
C ALA A 413 16.93 37.12 -19.89
N PHE A 414 16.50 36.60 -18.73
CA PHE A 414 15.45 37.20 -17.91
C PHE A 414 15.93 38.54 -17.29
N TYR A 415 17.13 38.53 -16.70
CA TYR A 415 17.68 39.76 -16.06
C TYR A 415 18.00 40.84 -17.08
N SER A 416 18.45 40.48 -18.25
CA SER A 416 18.68 41.44 -19.35
C SER A 416 17.40 42.18 -19.78
N LEU A 417 16.21 41.51 -19.69
CA LEU A 417 14.92 42.16 -19.99
C LEU A 417 14.28 42.86 -18.78
N SER A 418 14.36 42.26 -17.59
CA SER A 418 13.68 42.77 -16.41
C SER A 418 14.52 43.80 -15.63
N GLY A 419 15.76 43.99 -16.02
CA GLY A 419 16.78 44.77 -15.33
C GLY A 419 17.45 43.95 -14.22
N LEU A 420 18.74 44.25 -13.98
CA LEU A 420 19.54 43.58 -12.96
C LEU A 420 18.91 43.75 -11.56
N PRO A 421 18.96 42.68 -10.73
CA PRO A 421 18.42 42.72 -9.37
C PRO A 421 19.33 43.59 -8.49
N LEU A 422 18.87 44.79 -8.12
CA LEU A 422 19.60 45.65 -7.21
C LEU A 422 19.86 44.99 -5.86
N PRO A 423 21.08 45.09 -5.31
CA PRO A 423 21.39 44.61 -3.98
C PRO A 423 20.53 45.32 -2.93
N ARG A 424 19.89 44.54 -2.06
CA ARG A 424 19.19 45.05 -0.88
C ARG A 424 19.96 44.67 0.37
N PRO A 425 19.97 45.50 1.43
CA PRO A 425 20.62 45.15 2.69
C PRO A 425 20.02 43.84 3.20
N ALA A 426 20.86 42.77 3.23
CA ALA A 426 20.45 41.46 3.67
C ALA A 426 20.01 41.47 5.12
N ARG A 427 18.80 40.99 5.41
CA ARG A 427 18.33 40.77 6.78
C ARG A 427 19.13 39.64 7.48
N LEU A 428 19.63 38.67 6.72
CA LEU A 428 20.58 37.65 7.16
C LEU A 428 22.01 38.13 6.89
N LYS A 429 22.60 38.90 7.80
CA LYS A 429 24.03 39.11 7.82
C LYS A 429 24.71 37.80 8.17
N GLY A 430 25.80 37.44 7.46
CA GLY A 430 26.52 36.19 7.63
C GLY A 430 26.66 35.80 9.11
N LEU A 431 26.07 34.67 9.46
CA LEU A 431 26.23 34.10 10.80
C LEU A 431 27.70 33.66 10.93
N ALA A 432 28.49 34.45 11.68
CA ALA A 432 29.84 34.05 12.06
C ALA A 432 29.79 32.90 13.09
N VAL A 433 29.18 31.78 12.70
CA VAL A 433 29.04 30.59 13.54
C VAL A 433 30.45 30.02 13.74
N GLY A 434 30.86 29.80 14.97
CA GLY A 434 32.12 29.12 15.30
C GLY A 434 33.39 29.97 15.35
N HIS A 435 33.32 31.31 15.27
CA HIS A 435 34.53 32.15 15.38
C HIS A 435 35.26 32.08 16.74
N GLY A 436 34.57 31.66 17.81
CA GLY A 436 35.13 31.58 19.18
C GLY A 436 35.59 30.19 19.61
N LEU A 437 35.24 29.13 18.86
CA LEU A 437 35.59 27.77 19.25
C LEU A 437 36.96 27.38 18.72
N ARG A 438 37.76 26.67 19.57
CA ARG A 438 39.02 26.09 19.15
C ARG A 438 38.76 24.96 18.13
N PRO A 439 39.45 24.89 16.97
CA PRO A 439 39.22 23.90 15.95
C PRO A 439 39.27 22.46 16.48
N VAL A 440 40.22 22.14 17.33
CA VAL A 440 40.38 20.83 17.95
C VAL A 440 39.16 20.44 18.79
N THR A 441 38.60 21.38 19.58
CA THR A 441 37.40 21.13 20.40
C THR A 441 36.18 20.80 19.52
N VAL A 442 36.03 21.49 18.40
CA VAL A 442 34.95 21.22 17.43
C VAL A 442 35.10 19.82 16.84
N LEU A 443 36.29 19.43 16.45
CA LEU A 443 36.55 18.11 15.86
C LEU A 443 36.41 16.97 16.86
N VAL A 444 36.85 17.17 18.12
CA VAL A 444 36.63 16.19 19.19
C VAL A 444 35.12 15.99 19.45
N LEU A 445 34.36 17.08 19.52
CA LEU A 445 32.90 17.00 19.69
C LEU A 445 32.24 16.30 18.50
N ALA A 446 32.60 16.66 17.27
CA ALA A 446 32.07 16.02 16.06
C ALA A 446 32.37 14.50 16.04
N LEU A 447 33.61 14.11 16.42
CA LEU A 447 33.99 12.71 16.55
C LEU A 447 33.18 11.99 17.65
N SER A 448 33.00 12.63 18.80
CA SER A 448 32.20 12.05 19.90
C SER A 448 30.74 11.86 19.49
N VAL A 449 30.15 12.83 18.77
CA VAL A 449 28.79 12.72 18.21
C VAL A 449 28.75 11.61 17.16
N ALA A 450 29.74 11.47 16.28
CA ALA A 450 29.81 10.41 15.30
C ALA A 450 29.85 9.01 15.94
N LEU A 451 30.68 8.84 17.00
CA LEU A 451 30.77 7.57 17.71
C LEU A 451 29.49 7.22 18.46
N ALA A 452 28.84 8.19 19.10
CA ALA A 452 27.58 8.02 19.76
C ALA A 452 26.45 7.67 18.75
N ALA A 453 26.45 8.34 17.62
CA ALA A 453 25.48 8.08 16.53
C ALA A 453 25.71 6.70 15.90
N LEU A 454 26.97 6.28 15.70
CA LEU A 454 27.28 4.95 15.20
C LEU A 454 26.84 3.84 16.18
N TYR A 455 27.01 4.08 17.48
CA TYR A 455 26.51 3.17 18.51
C TYR A 455 24.99 3.09 18.53
N ALA A 456 24.30 4.22 18.39
CA ALA A 456 22.84 4.27 18.32
C ALA A 456 22.26 3.58 17.05
N ALA A 457 22.96 3.67 15.93
CA ALA A 457 22.53 3.09 14.65
C ALA A 457 22.86 1.59 14.48
N ARG A 458 23.48 0.92 15.47
CA ARG A 458 23.96 -0.46 15.32
C ARG A 458 22.84 -1.49 15.08
N ASP A 459 21.63 -1.23 15.60
CA ASP A 459 20.48 -2.14 15.54
C ASP A 459 19.46 -1.69 14.47
N LEU A 460 19.91 -0.91 13.46
CA LEU A 460 19.06 -0.40 12.38
C LEU A 460 18.46 -1.55 11.57
N SER A 461 17.15 -1.57 11.48
CA SER A 461 16.38 -2.56 10.71
C SER A 461 15.88 -1.99 9.38
N PHE A 462 15.73 -2.88 8.40
CA PHE A 462 15.12 -2.57 7.12
C PHE A 462 13.76 -3.26 7.02
N ASP A 463 12.71 -2.50 6.69
CA ASP A 463 11.37 -3.00 6.45
C ASP A 463 11.20 -3.28 4.95
N TYR A 464 10.91 -4.53 4.63
CA TYR A 464 10.74 -5.01 3.25
C TYR A 464 9.30 -4.89 2.77
N SER A 465 8.35 -4.66 3.69
CA SER A 465 6.94 -4.60 3.36
C SER A 465 6.64 -3.42 2.45
N VAL A 466 6.12 -3.72 1.27
CA VAL A 466 5.59 -2.70 0.35
C VAL A 466 4.31 -2.08 0.91
N LEU A 467 3.57 -2.85 1.71
CA LEU A 467 2.35 -2.35 2.37
C LEU A 467 2.66 -1.22 3.36
N ALA A 468 3.83 -1.25 4.02
CA ALA A 468 4.27 -0.19 4.94
C ALA A 468 4.45 1.19 4.26
N LEU A 469 4.50 1.24 2.93
CA LEU A 469 4.58 2.49 2.15
C LEU A 469 3.21 3.11 1.89
N ARG A 470 2.12 2.34 2.06
CA ARG A 470 0.75 2.75 1.76
C ARG A 470 0.09 3.46 2.95
N ASP A 471 -0.96 4.21 2.67
CA ASP A 471 -1.78 4.83 3.71
C ASP A 471 -2.79 3.79 4.24
N GLU A 472 -2.69 3.45 5.52
CA GLU A 472 -3.59 2.50 6.19
C GLU A 472 -5.04 3.00 6.27
N ASN A 473 -5.28 4.31 6.10
CA ASN A 473 -6.60 4.90 6.19
C ASN A 473 -7.38 4.84 4.86
N THR A 474 -6.78 4.35 3.78
CA THR A 474 -7.51 4.15 2.52
C THR A 474 -8.45 2.95 2.62
N GLU A 475 -9.52 2.95 1.81
CA GLU A 475 -10.53 1.89 1.84
C GLU A 475 -9.94 0.51 1.57
N ALA A 476 -9.14 0.39 0.49
CA ALA A 476 -8.60 -0.90 0.10
C ALA A 476 -7.59 -1.44 1.13
N MET A 477 -6.77 -0.55 1.73
CA MET A 477 -5.78 -0.97 2.73
C MET A 477 -6.43 -1.32 4.06
N SER A 478 -7.36 -0.49 4.57
CA SER A 478 -8.06 -0.77 5.83
C SER A 478 -8.90 -2.05 5.75
N THR A 479 -9.54 -2.30 4.59
CA THR A 479 -10.29 -3.54 4.38
C THR A 479 -9.36 -4.76 4.35
N LEU A 480 -8.20 -4.66 3.72
CA LEU A 480 -7.21 -5.74 3.71
C LEU A 480 -6.73 -6.08 5.13
N LEU A 481 -6.38 -5.06 5.91
CA LEU A 481 -5.92 -5.25 7.30
C LEU A 481 -7.00 -5.90 8.17
N GLU A 482 -8.26 -5.48 8.03
CA GLU A 482 -9.38 -6.08 8.75
C GLU A 482 -9.57 -7.56 8.39
N LEU A 483 -9.46 -7.93 7.10
CA LEU A 483 -9.53 -9.33 6.68
C LEU A 483 -8.36 -10.17 7.23
N GLN A 484 -7.17 -9.56 7.37
CA GLN A 484 -6.01 -10.22 7.97
C GLN A 484 -6.17 -10.42 9.48
N GLU A 485 -6.64 -9.39 10.20
CA GLU A 485 -6.90 -9.47 11.64
C GLU A 485 -7.95 -10.52 12.00
N ASN A 486 -8.96 -10.71 11.12
CA ASN A 486 -9.99 -11.72 11.29
C ASN A 486 -9.59 -13.11 10.74
N GLY A 487 -8.37 -13.29 10.25
CA GLY A 487 -7.87 -14.56 9.73
C GLY A 487 -8.53 -15.04 8.43
N ILE A 488 -9.24 -14.16 7.72
CA ILE A 488 -9.99 -14.49 6.49
C ILE A 488 -9.05 -14.52 5.29
N SER A 489 -8.05 -13.66 5.27
CA SER A 489 -7.08 -13.54 4.18
C SER A 489 -5.69 -13.31 4.74
N THR A 490 -4.69 -13.79 4.02
CA THR A 490 -3.29 -13.39 4.24
C THR A 490 -2.69 -12.93 2.91
N ASP A 491 -1.97 -11.81 2.97
CA ASP A 491 -1.28 -11.28 1.80
C ASP A 491 0.03 -12.03 1.52
N TYR A 492 0.58 -12.68 2.54
CA TYR A 492 1.87 -13.35 2.49
C TYR A 492 1.76 -14.86 2.26
N SER A 493 1.24 -15.25 1.08
CA SER A 493 1.27 -16.65 0.64
C SER A 493 2.48 -16.93 -0.25
N ILE A 494 2.93 -18.20 -0.24
CA ILE A 494 3.92 -18.76 -1.17
C ILE A 494 3.20 -19.70 -2.10
N ASN A 495 3.42 -19.55 -3.39
CA ASN A 495 2.83 -20.36 -4.44
C ASN A 495 3.87 -21.28 -5.07
N LEU A 496 3.50 -22.53 -5.26
CA LEU A 496 4.32 -23.61 -5.79
C LEU A 496 3.61 -24.29 -6.94
N LEU A 497 4.38 -24.89 -7.84
CA LEU A 497 3.86 -25.67 -8.96
C LEU A 497 4.25 -27.15 -8.78
N ALA A 498 3.25 -28.01 -8.65
CA ALA A 498 3.46 -29.46 -8.72
C ALA A 498 3.28 -29.96 -10.16
N THR A 499 4.08 -30.91 -10.59
CA THR A 499 4.03 -31.47 -11.94
C THR A 499 2.80 -32.34 -12.19
N ASP A 500 2.29 -32.99 -11.14
CA ASP A 500 1.15 -33.88 -11.17
C ASP A 500 0.55 -34.06 -9.76
N ALA A 501 -0.54 -34.78 -9.64
CA ALA A 501 -1.26 -35.00 -8.38
C ALA A 501 -0.42 -35.72 -7.32
N ASN A 502 0.46 -36.67 -7.71
CA ASN A 502 1.30 -37.41 -6.75
C ASN A 502 2.38 -36.50 -6.18
N ALA A 503 3.01 -35.68 -7.03
CA ALA A 503 3.97 -34.66 -6.61
C ALA A 503 3.31 -33.62 -5.69
N ALA A 504 2.05 -33.23 -5.98
CA ALA A 504 1.30 -32.31 -5.12
C ALA A 504 1.08 -32.91 -3.72
N VAL A 505 0.65 -34.16 -3.60
CA VAL A 505 0.44 -34.83 -2.30
C VAL A 505 1.74 -34.92 -1.50
N ASP A 506 2.87 -35.27 -2.16
CA ASP A 506 4.18 -35.32 -1.46
C ASP A 506 4.63 -33.95 -0.97
N LEU A 507 4.47 -32.91 -1.81
CA LEU A 507 4.80 -31.53 -1.42
C LEU A 507 3.93 -31.06 -0.25
N VAL A 508 2.61 -31.28 -0.30
CA VAL A 508 1.69 -30.91 0.79
C VAL A 508 2.15 -31.52 2.12
N ARG A 509 2.40 -32.84 2.15
CA ARG A 509 2.84 -33.54 3.36
C ARG A 509 4.13 -32.97 3.93
N ARG A 510 5.11 -32.65 3.08
CA ARG A 510 6.40 -32.08 3.49
C ARG A 510 6.24 -30.65 4.01
N LEU A 511 5.37 -29.86 3.37
CA LEU A 511 5.10 -28.47 3.74
C LEU A 511 4.34 -28.38 5.07
N GLU A 512 3.31 -29.21 5.28
CA GLU A 512 2.53 -29.28 6.52
C GLU A 512 3.37 -29.73 7.74
N SER A 513 4.53 -30.36 7.50
CA SER A 513 5.45 -30.72 8.59
C SER A 513 6.34 -29.58 9.09
N LEU A 514 6.31 -28.42 8.44
CA LEU A 514 7.11 -27.25 8.79
C LEU A 514 6.40 -26.42 9.86
N PRO A 515 7.10 -26.03 10.93
CA PRO A 515 6.49 -25.24 12.01
C PRO A 515 6.13 -23.79 11.60
N GLU A 516 6.69 -23.27 10.51
CA GLU A 516 6.42 -21.95 9.97
C GLU A 516 5.17 -21.92 9.06
N VAL A 517 4.60 -23.10 8.75
CA VAL A 517 3.47 -23.27 7.84
C VAL A 517 2.20 -23.52 8.64
N GLY A 518 1.20 -22.65 8.49
CA GLY A 518 -0.11 -22.76 9.13
C GLY A 518 -1.10 -23.56 8.30
N ALA A 519 -1.14 -23.34 6.98
CA ALA A 519 -2.03 -24.05 6.08
C ALA A 519 -1.43 -24.23 4.69
N VAL A 520 -1.79 -25.36 4.06
CA VAL A 520 -1.43 -25.64 2.67
C VAL A 520 -2.72 -25.86 1.87
N ILE A 521 -2.98 -24.99 0.91
CA ILE A 521 -4.13 -25.10 0.01
C ILE A 521 -3.65 -25.68 -1.31
N ALA A 522 -4.18 -26.85 -1.65
CA ALA A 522 -3.85 -27.59 -2.85
C ALA A 522 -5.14 -28.13 -3.49
N PRO A 523 -5.11 -28.69 -4.71
CA PRO A 523 -6.26 -29.36 -5.29
C PRO A 523 -6.87 -30.44 -4.38
N SER A 524 -6.05 -31.14 -3.58
CA SER A 524 -6.50 -32.10 -2.57
C SER A 524 -7.31 -31.48 -1.44
N SER A 525 -7.06 -30.22 -1.08
CA SER A 525 -7.80 -29.51 -0.02
C SER A 525 -9.22 -29.14 -0.45
N LEU A 526 -9.48 -29.09 -1.78
CA LEU A 526 -10.80 -28.85 -2.33
C LEU A 526 -11.66 -30.13 -2.41
N VAL A 527 -11.07 -31.30 -2.16
CA VAL A 527 -11.74 -32.57 -2.15
C VAL A 527 -11.66 -33.13 -0.73
N PRO A 528 -12.72 -32.96 0.09
CA PRO A 528 -12.71 -33.37 1.47
C PRO A 528 -12.38 -34.86 1.68
N ALA A 529 -11.71 -35.18 2.76
CA ALA A 529 -11.42 -36.55 3.14
C ALA A 529 -12.67 -37.26 3.66
N ALA A 530 -12.60 -38.59 3.72
CA ALA A 530 -13.66 -39.48 4.28
C ALA A 530 -15.06 -39.26 3.66
N GLN A 531 -15.13 -38.85 2.38
CA GLN A 531 -16.40 -38.56 1.72
C GLN A 531 -17.36 -39.76 1.71
N ALA A 532 -16.85 -40.99 1.64
CA ALA A 532 -17.69 -42.19 1.68
C ALA A 532 -18.43 -42.35 3.03
N ASP A 533 -17.74 -42.09 4.14
CA ASP A 533 -18.33 -42.15 5.47
C ASP A 533 -19.30 -40.98 5.69
N LYS A 534 -18.93 -39.75 5.26
CA LYS A 534 -19.79 -38.57 5.30
C LYS A 534 -21.06 -38.77 4.47
N ALA A 535 -20.96 -39.40 3.30
CA ALA A 535 -22.09 -39.73 2.45
C ALA A 535 -23.09 -40.68 3.13
N LEU A 536 -22.60 -41.63 3.93
CA LEU A 536 -23.49 -42.54 4.70
C LEU A 536 -24.26 -41.79 5.76
N VAL A 537 -23.57 -40.88 6.50
CA VAL A 537 -24.22 -40.05 7.52
C VAL A 537 -25.25 -39.10 6.90
N LEU A 538 -24.96 -38.49 5.76
CA LEU A 538 -25.89 -37.61 5.04
C LEU A 538 -27.08 -38.39 4.45
N ALA A 539 -26.84 -39.60 3.93
CA ALA A 539 -27.90 -40.41 3.36
C ALA A 539 -28.93 -40.88 4.44
N GLU A 540 -28.47 -41.14 5.67
CA GLU A 540 -29.38 -41.45 6.79
C GLU A 540 -30.30 -40.28 7.09
N LEU A 541 -29.76 -39.03 7.13
CA LEU A 541 -30.55 -37.84 7.34
C LEU A 541 -31.48 -37.57 6.16
N ASN A 542 -31.03 -37.75 4.91
CA ASN A 542 -31.84 -37.54 3.73
C ASN A 542 -33.09 -38.45 3.74
N ALA A 543 -32.90 -39.76 4.06
CA ALA A 543 -34.01 -40.68 4.17
C ALA A 543 -35.03 -40.27 5.24
N LEU A 544 -34.58 -39.66 6.31
CA LEU A 544 -35.45 -39.11 7.36
C LEU A 544 -36.23 -37.88 6.85
N LEU A 545 -35.56 -36.94 6.17
CA LEU A 545 -36.16 -35.69 5.64
C LEU A 545 -37.20 -35.97 4.55
N GLU A 546 -37.05 -37.04 3.73
CA GLU A 546 -38.02 -37.44 2.73
C GLU A 546 -39.39 -37.84 3.34
N THR A 547 -39.44 -38.12 4.64
CA THR A 547 -40.70 -38.46 5.33
C THR A 547 -41.48 -37.25 5.83
N VAL A 548 -40.90 -36.01 5.75
CA VAL A 548 -41.57 -34.79 6.19
C VAL A 548 -42.82 -34.47 5.39
N GLY A 549 -42.91 -34.95 4.15
CA GLY A 549 -44.08 -34.75 3.30
C GLY A 549 -44.29 -33.27 2.84
N GLU A 550 -45.43 -33.02 2.22
CA GLU A 550 -45.77 -31.65 1.79
C GLU A 550 -46.31 -30.82 2.95
N VAL A 551 -45.86 -29.54 2.99
CA VAL A 551 -46.29 -28.57 4.01
C VAL A 551 -47.65 -28.00 3.61
N TYR A 552 -48.68 -28.28 4.42
CA TYR A 552 -50.06 -27.87 4.11
C TYR A 552 -50.48 -26.55 4.80
N ALA A 553 -51.29 -25.74 4.12
CA ALA A 553 -51.89 -24.57 4.71
C ALA A 553 -53.19 -24.94 5.43
N ALA A 554 -53.33 -24.57 6.71
CA ALA A 554 -54.57 -24.70 7.45
C ALA A 554 -55.68 -23.76 6.94
N ASP A 555 -56.95 -24.13 7.10
CA ASP A 555 -58.07 -23.22 6.98
C ASP A 555 -58.01 -22.19 8.13
N GLU A 556 -58.42 -20.94 7.87
CA GLU A 556 -58.29 -19.80 8.78
C GLU A 556 -58.96 -20.01 10.14
N VAL A 557 -60.15 -20.57 10.09
CA VAL A 557 -60.95 -20.84 11.31
C VAL A 557 -60.30 -21.93 12.13
N THR A 558 -59.83 -22.98 11.50
CA THR A 558 -59.16 -24.10 12.14
C THR A 558 -57.85 -23.69 12.80
N ALA A 559 -57.04 -22.82 12.16
CA ALA A 559 -55.79 -22.33 12.72
C ALA A 559 -55.95 -21.50 14.01
N VAL A 560 -57.03 -20.71 14.12
CA VAL A 560 -57.32 -19.93 15.34
C VAL A 560 -57.84 -20.83 16.45
N GLU A 561 -58.79 -21.77 16.14
CA GLU A 561 -59.31 -22.72 17.11
C GLU A 561 -58.20 -23.58 17.70
N GLU A 562 -57.33 -24.13 16.84
CA GLU A 562 -56.17 -24.95 17.26
C GLU A 562 -55.14 -24.16 18.09
N LEU A 563 -54.97 -22.85 17.80
CA LEU A 563 -54.06 -22.01 18.62
C LEU A 563 -54.67 -21.74 19.99
N ILE A 564 -55.98 -21.53 20.11
CA ILE A 564 -56.67 -21.36 21.38
C ILE A 564 -56.57 -22.64 22.22
N ASP A 565 -56.84 -23.79 21.61
CA ASP A 565 -56.72 -25.12 22.26
C ASP A 565 -55.30 -25.38 22.74
N ALA A 566 -54.31 -25.01 21.93
CA ALA A 566 -52.88 -25.12 22.26
C ALA A 566 -52.48 -24.24 23.45
N LEU A 567 -52.98 -23.00 23.51
CA LEU A 567 -52.76 -22.12 24.64
C LEU A 567 -53.43 -22.57 25.94
N ASP A 568 -54.67 -23.11 25.85
CA ASP A 568 -55.38 -23.71 26.99
C ASP A 568 -54.63 -24.95 27.52
N TYR A 569 -54.07 -25.77 26.59
CA TYR A 569 -53.26 -26.90 26.93
C TYR A 569 -51.96 -26.51 27.69
N VAL A 570 -51.28 -25.47 27.22
CA VAL A 570 -50.09 -24.92 27.92
C VAL A 570 -50.41 -24.41 29.30
N GLU A 571 -51.55 -23.67 29.46
CA GLU A 571 -51.92 -23.15 30.77
C GLU A 571 -52.32 -24.27 31.74
N THR A 572 -52.92 -25.35 31.25
CA THR A 572 -53.25 -26.54 32.03
C THR A 572 -51.94 -27.21 32.55
N LEU A 573 -50.98 -27.45 31.66
CA LEU A 573 -49.69 -28.05 32.03
C LEU A 573 -48.92 -27.14 33.04
N ARG A 574 -48.99 -25.82 32.84
CA ARG A 574 -48.36 -24.86 33.74
C ARG A 574 -48.90 -24.93 35.16
N VAL A 575 -50.21 -25.16 35.32
CA VAL A 575 -50.88 -25.28 36.61
C VAL A 575 -50.64 -26.64 37.26
N GLU A 576 -50.61 -27.74 36.51
CA GLU A 576 -50.54 -29.09 37.03
C GLU A 576 -49.10 -29.52 37.33
N GLU A 577 -48.11 -29.19 36.48
CA GLU A 577 -46.76 -29.75 36.58
C GLU A 577 -45.70 -28.76 37.05
N GLY A 578 -45.97 -27.47 36.91
CA GLY A 578 -44.98 -26.42 37.20
C GLY A 578 -43.89 -26.33 36.15
N TRP A 579 -43.14 -25.22 36.15
CA TRP A 579 -42.11 -24.99 35.10
C TRP A 579 -40.74 -25.42 35.58
N ALA A 580 -40.16 -26.43 34.96
CA ALA A 580 -38.80 -26.91 35.26
C ALA A 580 -37.67 -26.17 34.46
N ALA A 581 -38.03 -25.10 33.76
CA ALA A 581 -37.09 -24.42 32.84
C ALA A 581 -36.07 -23.51 33.55
N ALA A 582 -34.88 -23.37 32.98
CA ALA A 582 -33.86 -22.37 33.34
C ALA A 582 -34.41 -20.94 33.16
N GLU A 583 -33.88 -19.96 33.91
CA GLU A 583 -34.42 -18.58 33.98
C GLU A 583 -34.47 -17.86 32.61
N ASN A 584 -33.46 -18.10 31.75
CA ASN A 584 -33.40 -17.52 30.39
C ASN A 584 -34.46 -18.12 29.46
N ASP A 585 -34.70 -19.43 29.53
CA ASP A 585 -35.69 -20.12 28.70
C ASP A 585 -37.13 -19.78 29.13
N ARG A 586 -37.35 -19.47 30.45
CA ARG A 586 -38.63 -18.99 30.92
C ARG A 586 -39.05 -17.65 30.31
N SER A 587 -38.09 -16.69 30.20
CA SER A 587 -38.38 -15.39 29.60
C SER A 587 -38.75 -15.50 28.14
N LEU A 588 -38.10 -16.38 27.41
CA LEU A 588 -38.36 -16.70 26.01
C LEU A 588 -39.77 -17.29 25.81
N VAL A 589 -40.10 -18.30 26.64
CA VAL A 589 -41.38 -18.96 26.59
C VAL A 589 -42.51 -18.00 26.96
N ASP A 590 -42.34 -17.21 28.03
CA ASP A 590 -43.33 -16.20 28.44
C ASP A 590 -43.59 -15.14 27.38
N ALA A 591 -42.54 -14.67 26.71
CA ALA A 591 -42.65 -13.73 25.59
C ALA A 591 -43.43 -14.33 24.39
N TYR A 592 -43.09 -15.58 24.04
CA TYR A 592 -43.78 -16.34 23.00
C TYR A 592 -45.25 -16.51 23.33
N LEU A 593 -45.63 -17.03 24.50
CA LEU A 593 -47.03 -17.26 24.90
C LEU A 593 -47.87 -15.99 24.93
N LYS A 594 -47.33 -14.87 25.41
CA LYS A 594 -47.93 -13.57 25.32
C LYS A 594 -48.20 -13.11 23.87
N GLY A 595 -47.21 -13.38 23.01
CA GLY A 595 -47.33 -13.13 21.58
C GLY A 595 -48.43 -13.94 20.94
N MET A 596 -48.46 -15.25 21.20
CA MET A 596 -49.49 -16.18 20.69
C MET A 596 -50.89 -15.84 21.19
N ALA A 597 -51.05 -15.54 22.48
CA ALA A 597 -52.36 -15.09 23.01
C ALA A 597 -52.89 -13.82 22.33
N LYS A 598 -51.99 -12.90 21.96
CA LYS A 598 -52.33 -11.72 21.16
C LYS A 598 -52.74 -12.07 19.73
N LEU A 599 -52.04 -12.99 19.11
CA LEU A 599 -52.33 -13.48 17.76
C LEU A 599 -53.64 -14.23 17.68
N ALA A 600 -54.00 -14.97 18.70
CA ALA A 600 -55.34 -15.62 18.77
C ALA A 600 -56.49 -14.62 18.64
N THR A 601 -56.25 -13.33 18.94
CA THR A 601 -57.25 -12.26 18.77
C THR A 601 -57.16 -11.52 17.42
N ASP A 602 -56.18 -11.86 16.54
CA ASP A 602 -55.94 -11.25 15.24
C ASP A 602 -55.75 -12.32 14.14
N PRO A 603 -56.81 -12.85 13.60
CA PRO A 603 -56.78 -13.92 12.59
C PRO A 603 -55.98 -13.58 11.31
N ASP A 604 -56.03 -12.33 10.88
CA ASP A 604 -55.31 -11.90 9.66
C ASP A 604 -53.81 -11.94 9.86
N ARG A 605 -53.36 -11.50 11.02
CA ARG A 605 -51.93 -11.53 11.38
C ARG A 605 -51.43 -12.95 11.62
N LEU A 606 -52.26 -13.79 12.26
CA LEU A 606 -51.92 -15.21 12.43
C LEU A 606 -51.74 -15.91 11.08
N ARG A 607 -52.67 -15.63 10.13
CA ARG A 607 -52.58 -16.16 8.76
C ARG A 607 -51.27 -15.74 8.08
N THR A 608 -50.91 -14.47 8.18
CA THR A 608 -49.69 -13.95 7.57
C THR A 608 -48.45 -14.62 8.15
N LEU A 609 -48.38 -14.73 9.48
CA LEU A 609 -47.25 -15.38 10.14
C LEU A 609 -47.16 -16.88 9.87
N ASN A 610 -48.28 -17.59 9.79
CA ASN A 610 -48.27 -19.01 9.38
C ASN A 610 -47.82 -19.19 7.94
N ALA A 611 -48.21 -18.28 7.04
CA ALA A 611 -47.76 -18.31 5.64
C ALA A 611 -46.26 -18.03 5.54
N ASP A 612 -45.73 -17.07 6.31
CA ASP A 612 -44.31 -16.77 6.38
C ASP A 612 -43.52 -17.94 6.96
N LEU A 613 -43.99 -18.54 8.07
CA LEU A 613 -43.40 -19.73 8.68
C LEU A 613 -43.31 -20.88 7.67
N ARG A 614 -44.45 -21.14 6.97
CA ARG A 614 -44.50 -22.18 5.96
C ARG A 614 -43.49 -21.94 4.83
N THR A 615 -43.46 -20.73 4.28
CA THR A 615 -42.56 -20.36 3.18
C THR A 615 -41.11 -20.54 3.61
N LYS A 616 -40.78 -20.16 4.82
CA LYS A 616 -39.42 -20.33 5.37
C LYS A 616 -39.09 -21.79 5.61
N LEU A 617 -40.00 -22.56 6.21
CA LEU A 617 -39.83 -23.99 6.46
C LEU A 617 -39.64 -24.79 5.14
N GLU A 618 -40.45 -24.47 4.10
CA GLU A 618 -40.30 -25.09 2.77
C GLU A 618 -38.93 -24.80 2.17
N SER A 619 -38.44 -23.53 2.30
CA SER A 619 -37.11 -23.12 1.81
C SER A 619 -36.00 -23.85 2.54
N GLU A 620 -36.09 -23.94 3.88
CA GLU A 620 -35.07 -24.57 4.71
C GLU A 620 -35.01 -26.08 4.51
N LEU A 621 -36.20 -26.74 4.45
CA LEU A 621 -36.27 -28.17 4.13
C LEU A 621 -35.73 -28.47 2.74
N ALA A 622 -36.00 -27.61 1.73
CA ALA A 622 -35.41 -27.74 0.41
C ALA A 622 -33.87 -27.60 0.44
N THR A 623 -33.36 -26.72 1.28
CA THR A 623 -31.91 -26.52 1.45
C THR A 623 -31.27 -27.72 2.16
N LEU A 624 -31.85 -28.19 3.26
CA LEU A 624 -31.40 -29.40 3.95
C LEU A 624 -31.44 -30.62 3.01
N SER A 625 -32.52 -30.78 2.22
CA SER A 625 -32.63 -31.89 1.24
C SER A 625 -31.52 -31.80 0.18
N ARG A 626 -31.20 -30.61 -0.33
CA ARG A 626 -30.07 -30.46 -1.27
C ARG A 626 -28.70 -30.81 -0.63
N LEU A 627 -28.48 -30.36 0.62
CA LEU A 627 -27.25 -30.69 1.36
C LEU A 627 -27.08 -32.18 1.60
N THR A 628 -28.17 -32.87 1.99
CA THR A 628 -28.14 -34.28 2.34
C THR A 628 -28.19 -35.22 1.12
N ALA A 629 -28.78 -34.78 0.02
CA ALA A 629 -28.81 -35.50 -1.25
C ALA A 629 -27.50 -35.31 -2.06
N ALA A 630 -26.60 -34.43 -1.63
CA ALA A 630 -25.32 -34.19 -2.32
C ALA A 630 -24.47 -35.47 -2.33
N THR A 631 -23.84 -35.74 -3.46
CA THR A 631 -22.99 -36.92 -3.67
C THR A 631 -21.52 -36.63 -3.51
N PRO A 632 -20.69 -37.60 -3.13
CA PRO A 632 -19.23 -37.47 -3.18
C PRO A 632 -18.76 -37.00 -4.56
N PHE A 633 -17.66 -36.25 -4.58
CA PHE A 633 -17.12 -35.65 -5.78
C PHE A 633 -15.60 -35.69 -5.81
N THR A 634 -15.04 -35.58 -6.99
CA THR A 634 -13.61 -35.52 -7.25
C THR A 634 -13.20 -34.11 -7.67
N PHE A 635 -11.92 -33.87 -7.84
CA PHE A 635 -11.41 -32.59 -8.35
C PHE A 635 -11.95 -32.27 -9.77
N ASP A 636 -12.18 -33.28 -10.59
CA ASP A 636 -12.69 -33.09 -11.94
C ASP A 636 -14.19 -32.72 -11.99
N ASP A 637 -14.91 -32.96 -10.92
CA ASP A 637 -16.32 -32.57 -10.79
C ASP A 637 -16.50 -31.11 -10.35
N LEU A 638 -15.42 -30.44 -9.91
CA LEU A 638 -15.46 -29.03 -9.49
C LEU A 638 -15.85 -28.12 -10.66
N PRO A 639 -16.55 -27.01 -10.40
CA PRO A 639 -16.79 -25.96 -11.40
C PRO A 639 -15.51 -25.54 -12.11
N GLU A 640 -15.59 -25.29 -13.41
CA GLU A 640 -14.42 -24.97 -14.23
C GLU A 640 -13.67 -23.74 -13.72
N ASP A 641 -14.40 -22.71 -13.25
CA ASP A 641 -13.83 -21.49 -12.68
C ASP A 641 -12.99 -21.75 -11.42
N LEU A 642 -13.39 -22.72 -10.59
CA LEU A 642 -12.63 -23.14 -9.43
C LEU A 642 -11.44 -24.03 -9.81
N ARG A 643 -11.66 -24.98 -10.70
CA ARG A 643 -10.62 -25.93 -11.15
C ARG A 643 -9.46 -25.20 -11.84
N ARG A 644 -9.74 -24.23 -12.72
CA ARG A 644 -8.70 -23.42 -13.39
C ARG A 644 -7.79 -22.64 -12.45
N ARG A 645 -8.24 -22.35 -11.23
CA ARG A 645 -7.42 -21.68 -10.21
C ARG A 645 -6.34 -22.57 -9.62
N PHE A 646 -6.50 -23.88 -9.71
CA PHE A 646 -5.58 -24.84 -9.12
C PHE A 646 -4.92 -25.77 -10.14
N ALA A 647 -5.44 -25.87 -11.34
CA ALA A 647 -4.88 -26.69 -12.41
C ALA A 647 -4.63 -25.86 -13.66
N ALA A 648 -3.37 -25.79 -14.07
CA ALA A 648 -2.95 -25.11 -15.28
C ALA A 648 -3.32 -25.95 -16.53
N PRO A 649 -3.43 -25.32 -17.72
CA PRO A 649 -3.73 -26.02 -18.97
C PRO A 649 -2.72 -27.11 -19.36
N ASP A 650 -1.50 -27.03 -18.88
CA ASP A 650 -0.43 -28.02 -19.12
C ASP A 650 -0.40 -29.16 -18.09
N GLY A 651 -1.36 -29.19 -17.15
CA GLY A 651 -1.52 -30.23 -16.14
C GLY A 651 -0.79 -29.99 -14.83
N ARG A 652 -0.01 -28.91 -14.72
CA ARG A 652 0.62 -28.52 -13.45
C ARG A 652 -0.44 -28.01 -12.46
N LEU A 653 -0.18 -28.29 -11.18
CA LEU A 653 -1.10 -27.97 -10.10
C LEU A 653 -0.52 -26.86 -9.20
N LEU A 654 -1.36 -25.92 -8.80
CA LEU A 654 -1.00 -24.85 -7.89
C LEU A 654 -1.15 -25.32 -6.43
N ILE A 655 -0.13 -25.04 -5.63
CA ILE A 655 -0.14 -25.22 -4.18
C ILE A 655 0.12 -23.86 -3.56
N THR A 656 -0.74 -23.41 -2.66
CA THR A 656 -0.60 -22.15 -1.93
C THR A 656 -0.31 -22.46 -0.47
N VAL A 657 0.80 -21.94 0.05
CA VAL A 657 1.26 -22.13 1.42
C VAL A 657 1.03 -20.84 2.20
N MET A 658 0.35 -20.94 3.33
CA MET A 658 0.08 -19.84 4.23
C MET A 658 0.98 -19.94 5.47
N PRO A 659 1.45 -18.82 6.04
CA PRO A 659 2.23 -18.84 7.25
C PRO A 659 1.39 -19.18 8.48
N GLU A 660 2.02 -19.79 9.51
CA GLU A 660 1.38 -20.11 10.79
C GLU A 660 0.96 -18.87 11.60
N SER A 661 1.73 -17.80 11.48
CA SER A 661 1.46 -16.55 12.16
C SER A 661 1.61 -15.36 11.23
N ALA A 662 1.07 -14.20 11.61
CA ALA A 662 1.22 -12.97 10.84
C ALA A 662 2.71 -12.62 10.63
N ILE A 663 3.05 -12.25 9.40
CA ILE A 663 4.41 -11.86 9.00
C ILE A 663 4.55 -10.35 9.14
N ASP A 664 4.85 -9.89 10.35
CA ASP A 664 5.02 -8.46 10.67
C ASP A 664 6.47 -8.02 10.67
N THR A 665 7.41 -8.97 10.62
CA THR A 665 8.83 -8.68 10.72
C THR A 665 9.64 -9.43 9.68
N ARG A 666 10.80 -8.87 9.31
CA ARG A 666 11.73 -9.53 8.41
C ARG A 666 12.17 -10.91 8.89
N PRO A 667 12.60 -11.12 10.17
CA PRO A 667 12.98 -12.45 10.61
C PRO A 667 11.88 -13.49 10.44
N ALA A 668 10.60 -13.11 10.63
CA ALA A 668 9.46 -13.99 10.38
C ALA A 668 9.33 -14.32 8.88
N MET A 669 9.44 -13.33 8.00
CA MET A 669 9.45 -13.55 6.56
C MET A 669 10.64 -14.40 6.09
N ASP A 670 11.84 -14.11 6.55
CA ASP A 670 13.05 -14.90 6.24
C ASP A 670 12.87 -16.36 6.70
N ALA A 671 12.32 -16.59 7.90
CA ALA A 671 12.07 -17.93 8.43
C ALA A 671 11.08 -18.69 7.55
N PHE A 672 9.93 -18.09 7.24
CA PHE A 672 8.89 -18.69 6.42
C PHE A 672 9.36 -19.00 4.99
N VAL A 673 9.96 -18.02 4.31
CA VAL A 673 10.46 -18.22 2.93
C VAL A 673 11.55 -19.28 2.88
N HIS A 674 12.53 -19.26 3.81
CA HIS A 674 13.60 -20.26 3.83
C HIS A 674 13.08 -21.64 4.21
N ALA A 675 12.11 -21.77 5.12
CA ALA A 675 11.48 -23.02 5.47
C ALA A 675 10.84 -23.66 4.23
N VAL A 676 10.02 -22.92 3.48
CA VAL A 676 9.40 -23.42 2.25
C VAL A 676 10.43 -23.71 1.17
N MET A 677 11.43 -22.85 0.96
CA MET A 677 12.53 -23.06 0.00
C MET A 677 13.39 -24.27 0.33
N SER A 678 13.44 -24.72 1.60
CA SER A 678 14.12 -25.95 1.98
C SER A 678 13.46 -27.21 1.41
N VAL A 679 12.17 -27.13 1.10
CA VAL A 679 11.39 -28.22 0.47
C VAL A 679 11.54 -28.19 -1.05
N THR A 680 11.44 -27.01 -1.66
CA THR A 680 11.67 -26.79 -3.09
C THR A 680 12.15 -25.36 -3.35
N PRO A 681 13.15 -25.14 -4.23
CA PRO A 681 13.58 -23.79 -4.59
C PRO A 681 12.65 -23.08 -5.58
N GLU A 682 11.74 -23.82 -6.23
CA GLU A 682 10.79 -23.27 -7.23
C GLU A 682 9.57 -22.67 -6.53
N VAL A 683 9.77 -21.53 -5.91
CA VAL A 683 8.76 -20.80 -5.15
C VAL A 683 8.42 -19.47 -5.81
N GLY A 684 7.16 -19.04 -5.71
CA GLY A 684 6.67 -17.73 -6.16
C GLY A 684 5.61 -17.21 -5.19
N GLY A 685 4.84 -16.23 -5.62
CA GLY A 685 3.83 -15.59 -4.79
C GLY A 685 4.37 -14.37 -4.04
N ARG A 686 3.47 -13.66 -3.38
CA ARG A 686 3.76 -12.32 -2.85
C ARG A 686 4.84 -12.31 -1.77
N ALA A 687 4.80 -13.24 -0.82
CA ALA A 687 5.83 -13.32 0.23
C ALA A 687 7.25 -13.43 -0.36
N VAL A 688 7.41 -14.29 -1.37
CA VAL A 688 8.72 -14.51 -2.01
C VAL A 688 9.13 -13.32 -2.86
N VAL A 689 8.19 -12.69 -3.57
CA VAL A 689 8.46 -11.50 -4.37
C VAL A 689 8.90 -10.35 -3.47
N GLU A 690 8.19 -10.04 -2.40
CA GLU A 690 8.57 -8.96 -1.47
C GLU A 690 9.91 -9.25 -0.78
N TRP A 691 10.12 -10.48 -0.35
CA TRP A 691 11.40 -10.92 0.22
C TRP A 691 12.56 -10.76 -0.77
N GLY A 692 12.37 -11.20 -2.00
CA GLY A 692 13.37 -11.13 -3.06
C GLY A 692 13.65 -9.72 -3.53
N VAL A 693 12.59 -8.92 -3.79
CA VAL A 693 12.69 -7.50 -4.16
C VAL A 693 13.42 -6.71 -3.08
N GLY A 694 13.06 -6.94 -1.82
CA GLY A 694 13.74 -6.28 -0.70
C GLY A 694 15.22 -6.63 -0.59
N GLY A 695 15.59 -7.90 -0.83
CA GLY A 695 16.99 -8.34 -0.88
C GLY A 695 17.77 -7.64 -1.99
N VAL A 696 17.22 -7.64 -3.22
CA VAL A 696 17.81 -6.94 -4.38
C VAL A 696 17.91 -5.43 -4.12
N ALA A 697 16.90 -4.81 -3.52
CA ALA A 697 16.92 -3.39 -3.21
C ALA A 697 18.08 -3.03 -2.25
N VAL A 698 18.25 -3.77 -1.16
CA VAL A 698 19.35 -3.52 -0.19
C VAL A 698 20.71 -3.74 -0.82
N GLN A 699 20.89 -4.81 -1.58
CA GLN A 699 22.15 -5.07 -2.28
C GLN A 699 22.46 -3.95 -3.29
N SER A 700 21.51 -3.60 -4.14
CA SER A 700 21.61 -2.52 -5.12
C SER A 700 21.95 -1.17 -4.48
N PHE A 701 21.39 -0.93 -3.30
CA PHE A 701 21.68 0.26 -2.52
C PHE A 701 23.16 0.29 -2.06
N VAL A 702 23.68 -0.79 -1.47
CA VAL A 702 25.08 -0.86 -1.03
C VAL A 702 26.02 -0.68 -2.20
N GLU A 703 25.74 -1.31 -3.34
CA GLU A 703 26.51 -1.17 -4.58
C GLU A 703 26.50 0.28 -5.08
N ALA A 704 25.33 0.91 -5.16
CA ALA A 704 25.17 2.28 -5.64
C ALA A 704 25.90 3.28 -4.74
N VAL A 705 25.74 3.18 -3.41
CA VAL A 705 26.42 4.08 -2.45
C VAL A 705 27.95 3.90 -2.54
N THR A 706 28.43 2.67 -2.62
CA THR A 706 29.85 2.38 -2.76
C THR A 706 30.40 2.98 -4.07
N LEU A 707 29.70 2.76 -5.18
CA LEU A 707 30.06 3.31 -6.49
C LEU A 707 30.06 4.85 -6.49
N ALA A 708 29.02 5.46 -5.93
CA ALA A 708 28.90 6.90 -5.80
C ALA A 708 30.09 7.47 -5.00
N LEU A 709 30.38 6.89 -3.84
CA LEU A 709 31.47 7.34 -2.97
C LEU A 709 32.84 7.25 -3.67
N VAL A 710 33.10 6.14 -4.37
CA VAL A 710 34.33 5.94 -5.13
C VAL A 710 34.46 6.94 -6.27
N LEU A 711 33.43 7.07 -7.11
CA LEU A 711 33.46 7.96 -8.26
C LEU A 711 33.52 9.44 -7.87
N ILE A 712 32.74 9.88 -6.87
CA ILE A 712 32.79 11.26 -6.37
C ILE A 712 34.16 11.55 -5.75
N SER A 713 34.69 10.64 -4.93
CA SER A 713 36.01 10.80 -4.33
C SER A 713 37.10 10.95 -5.39
N LEU A 714 37.11 10.06 -6.38
CA LEU A 714 38.07 10.10 -7.50
C LEU A 714 37.96 11.40 -8.27
N PHE A 715 36.71 11.81 -8.58
CA PHE A 715 36.44 13.05 -9.31
C PHE A 715 36.94 14.29 -8.53
N LEU A 716 36.66 14.37 -7.21
CA LEU A 716 37.15 15.45 -6.35
C LEU A 716 38.66 15.48 -6.24
N ILE A 717 39.34 14.29 -6.12
CA ILE A 717 40.80 14.18 -6.07
C ILE A 717 41.43 14.72 -7.35
N VAL A 718 40.87 14.37 -8.52
CA VAL A 718 41.36 14.87 -9.82
C VAL A 718 41.12 16.38 -9.94
N TYR A 719 39.94 16.88 -9.51
CA TYR A 719 39.60 18.29 -9.59
C TYR A 719 40.52 19.15 -8.70
N PHE A 720 40.61 18.82 -7.42
CA PHE A 720 41.44 19.57 -6.47
C PHE A 720 42.93 19.24 -6.53
N ARG A 721 43.30 18.27 -7.34
CA ARG A 721 44.71 17.79 -7.52
C ARG A 721 45.42 17.44 -6.20
N GLY A 722 44.67 16.84 -5.26
CA GLY A 722 45.15 16.42 -3.95
C GLY A 722 44.08 15.73 -3.11
N LEU A 723 44.49 15.17 -1.98
CA LEU A 723 43.61 14.39 -1.09
C LEU A 723 42.97 15.22 0.01
N ILE A 724 43.58 16.32 0.43
CA ILE A 724 43.15 17.05 1.65
C ILE A 724 41.80 17.76 1.44
N LEU A 725 41.63 18.50 0.34
CA LEU A 725 40.40 19.22 0.08
C LEU A 725 39.21 18.30 -0.19
N PRO A 726 39.34 17.22 -0.97
CA PRO A 726 38.32 16.18 -1.05
C PRO A 726 37.88 15.63 0.30
N LEU A 727 38.82 15.31 1.18
CA LEU A 727 38.54 14.80 2.51
C LEU A 727 37.72 15.83 3.35
N VAL A 728 38.02 17.12 3.24
CA VAL A 728 37.27 18.19 3.92
C VAL A 728 35.83 18.25 3.40
N VAL A 729 35.58 17.95 2.12
CA VAL A 729 34.20 17.84 1.55
C VAL A 729 33.48 16.59 2.05
N LEU A 730 34.18 15.45 2.15
CA LEU A 730 33.57 14.15 2.48
C LEU A 730 33.29 13.95 3.98
N VAL A 731 34.06 14.58 4.89
CA VAL A 731 33.86 14.43 6.35
C VAL A 731 32.47 14.86 6.82
N PRO A 732 31.92 16.02 6.42
CA PRO A 732 30.54 16.40 6.78
C PRO A 732 29.48 15.40 6.26
N LEU A 733 29.70 14.83 5.07
CA LEU A 733 28.80 13.83 4.51
C LEU A 733 28.75 12.54 5.35
N ALA A 734 29.92 12.01 5.69
CA ALA A 734 30.01 10.83 6.54
C ALA A 734 29.36 11.07 7.91
N LEU A 735 29.63 12.25 8.52
CA LEU A 735 29.02 12.62 9.79
C LEU A 735 27.48 12.71 9.68
N THR A 736 26.97 13.32 8.62
CA THR A 736 25.53 13.45 8.35
C THR A 736 24.87 12.08 8.18
N THR A 737 25.48 11.19 7.39
CA THR A 737 24.95 9.84 7.15
C THR A 737 24.79 9.06 8.46
N VAL A 738 25.84 9.07 9.30
CA VAL A 738 25.82 8.35 10.58
C VAL A 738 24.79 8.95 11.55
N ILE A 739 24.68 10.28 11.61
CA ILE A 739 23.68 10.96 12.45
C ILE A 739 22.26 10.67 11.92
N THR A 740 22.04 10.67 10.61
CA THR A 740 20.74 10.36 10.03
C THR A 740 20.30 8.94 10.38
N PHE A 741 21.18 7.95 10.29
CA PHE A 741 20.88 6.58 10.71
C PHE A 741 20.57 6.47 12.22
N ALA A 742 21.30 7.19 13.04
CA ALA A 742 21.01 7.24 14.48
C ALA A 742 19.63 7.86 14.75
N VAL A 743 19.26 8.92 14.01
CA VAL A 743 17.93 9.55 14.17
C VAL A 743 16.82 8.59 13.73
N ILE A 744 17.00 7.85 12.63
CA ILE A 744 16.04 6.81 12.19
C ILE A 744 15.81 5.82 13.34
N GLN A 745 16.88 5.24 13.87
CA GLN A 745 16.79 4.25 14.95
C GLN A 745 16.16 4.80 16.23
N LEU A 746 16.56 6.01 16.66
CA LEU A 746 16.07 6.63 17.89
C LEU A 746 14.61 7.13 17.78
N SER A 747 14.14 7.42 16.58
CA SER A 747 12.75 7.83 16.33
C SER A 747 11.78 6.65 16.13
N GLY A 748 12.28 5.41 16.14
CA GLY A 748 11.48 4.23 15.86
C GLY A 748 11.06 4.10 14.40
N LEU A 749 11.64 4.91 13.50
CA LEU A 749 11.44 4.76 12.06
C LEU A 749 12.25 3.57 11.55
N THR A 750 11.72 2.86 10.57
CA THR A 750 12.44 1.80 9.85
C THR A 750 12.97 2.33 8.52
N LEU A 751 14.12 1.80 8.08
CA LEU A 751 14.49 1.93 6.68
C LEU A 751 13.55 1.09 5.82
N ASN A 752 13.08 1.64 4.72
CA ASN A 752 12.20 0.97 3.77
C ASN A 752 12.62 1.23 2.33
N MET A 753 11.95 0.61 1.36
CA MET A 753 12.28 0.73 -0.06
C MET A 753 12.23 2.15 -0.61
N ALA A 754 11.44 3.05 0.00
CA ALA A 754 11.37 4.45 -0.41
C ALA A 754 12.44 5.30 0.25
N ASN A 755 12.57 5.24 1.58
CA ASN A 755 13.45 6.15 2.32
C ASN A 755 14.95 5.77 2.29
N ILE A 756 15.29 4.56 1.83
CA ILE A 756 16.67 4.16 1.58
C ILE A 756 17.37 5.08 0.56
N LEU A 757 16.59 5.74 -0.32
CA LEU A 757 17.06 6.77 -1.25
C LEU A 757 17.78 7.95 -0.58
N VAL A 758 17.48 8.21 0.68
CA VAL A 758 18.02 9.37 1.41
C VAL A 758 19.55 9.37 1.45
N VAL A 759 20.18 8.19 1.55
CA VAL A 759 21.65 8.11 1.70
C VAL A 759 22.41 8.52 0.44
N PRO A 760 22.10 8.00 -0.77
CA PRO A 760 22.75 8.51 -1.98
C PRO A 760 22.43 9.99 -2.24
N LEU A 761 21.22 10.43 -1.86
CA LEU A 761 20.85 11.84 -1.94
C LEU A 761 21.69 12.72 -1.01
N ILE A 762 22.03 12.26 0.19
CA ILE A 762 22.99 12.95 1.07
C ILE A 762 24.34 13.14 0.36
N PHE A 763 24.83 12.11 -0.35
CA PHE A 763 26.09 12.23 -1.11
C PHE A 763 25.94 13.18 -2.30
N GLY A 764 24.85 13.11 -3.06
CA GLY A 764 24.63 13.98 -4.21
C GLY A 764 24.47 15.45 -3.81
N LEU A 765 23.58 15.75 -2.85
CA LEU A 765 23.25 17.10 -2.42
C LEU A 765 24.29 17.72 -1.46
N GLY A 766 24.84 16.88 -0.60
CA GLY A 766 25.76 17.35 0.43
C GLY A 766 27.15 17.70 -0.12
N VAL A 767 27.60 17.01 -1.16
CA VAL A 767 28.87 17.32 -1.85
C VAL A 767 28.85 18.73 -2.40
N ASP A 768 27.75 19.21 -2.97
CA ASP A 768 27.60 20.52 -3.57
C ASP A 768 27.88 21.64 -2.56
N THR A 769 27.26 21.54 -1.38
CA THR A 769 27.50 22.47 -0.28
C THR A 769 28.97 22.54 0.12
N GLY A 770 29.64 21.40 0.24
CA GLY A 770 31.06 21.27 0.54
C GLY A 770 31.95 21.86 -0.55
N ILE A 771 31.62 21.58 -1.81
CA ILE A 771 32.37 22.12 -2.98
C ILE A 771 32.36 23.64 -3.00
N HIS A 772 31.18 24.28 -2.84
CA HIS A 772 31.08 25.72 -2.86
C HIS A 772 31.91 26.37 -1.76
N VAL A 773 31.89 25.84 -0.54
CA VAL A 773 32.66 26.35 0.59
C VAL A 773 34.17 26.18 0.38
N VAL A 774 34.61 24.98 -0.05
CA VAL A 774 36.04 24.67 -0.27
C VAL A 774 36.57 25.44 -1.50
N HIS A 775 35.80 25.56 -2.58
CA HIS A 775 36.17 26.36 -3.74
C HIS A 775 36.36 27.82 -3.38
N ARG A 776 35.45 28.39 -2.56
CA ARG A 776 35.55 29.78 -2.08
C ARG A 776 36.76 29.97 -1.16
N TYR A 777 37.04 28.99 -0.27
CA TYR A 777 38.28 29.04 0.56
C TYR A 777 39.53 29.02 -0.30
N ALA A 778 39.57 28.19 -1.34
CA ALA A 778 40.74 28.16 -2.25
C ALA A 778 40.95 29.48 -2.99
N ALA A 779 39.89 30.21 -3.31
CA ALA A 779 39.95 31.55 -3.92
C ALA A 779 40.28 32.66 -2.92
N ALA A 780 39.71 32.61 -1.71
CA ALA A 780 39.86 33.67 -0.70
C ALA A 780 41.12 33.55 0.16
N GLY A 781 41.67 32.35 0.29
CA GLY A 781 42.83 32.02 1.09
C GLY A 781 42.66 32.22 2.62
N ASN A 782 41.48 32.58 3.08
CA ASN A 782 41.18 32.86 4.48
C ASN A 782 39.79 32.41 4.88
N VAL A 783 39.66 31.66 5.99
CA VAL A 783 38.39 31.15 6.52
C VAL A 783 37.43 32.29 6.93
N ALA A 784 37.95 33.36 7.53
CA ALA A 784 37.11 34.50 7.97
C ALA A 784 36.44 35.20 6.76
N GLN A 785 37.19 35.44 5.70
CA GLN A 785 36.69 36.04 4.46
C GLN A 785 35.70 35.10 3.73
N MET A 786 35.98 33.79 3.73
CA MET A 786 35.05 32.80 3.20
C MET A 786 33.70 32.84 3.93
N MET A 787 33.71 32.86 5.27
CA MET A 787 32.49 32.84 6.09
C MET A 787 31.64 34.11 5.97
N THR A 788 32.22 35.25 5.60
CA THR A 788 31.52 36.53 5.40
C THR A 788 31.08 36.76 3.94
N SER A 789 31.40 35.83 3.03
CA SER A 789 31.11 35.97 1.59
C SER A 789 29.66 35.66 1.24
N SER A 790 29.23 36.04 0.03
CA SER A 790 27.92 35.62 -0.55
C SER A 790 27.77 34.13 -0.63
N THR A 791 28.89 33.36 -0.76
CA THR A 791 28.84 31.89 -0.85
C THR A 791 28.28 31.27 0.42
N THR A 792 28.71 31.68 1.62
CA THR A 792 28.17 31.20 2.89
C THR A 792 26.67 31.53 3.02
N ARG A 793 26.26 32.71 2.61
CA ARG A 793 24.86 33.13 2.57
C ARG A 793 24.06 32.29 1.56
N ALA A 794 24.62 32.01 0.38
CA ALA A 794 24.00 31.16 -0.63
C ALA A 794 23.81 29.74 -0.10
N VAL A 795 24.82 29.15 0.55
CA VAL A 795 24.75 27.82 1.18
C VAL A 795 23.64 27.75 2.22
N ILE A 796 23.48 28.77 3.07
CA ILE A 796 22.41 28.78 4.08
C ILE A 796 21.03 28.87 3.41
N ILE A 797 20.85 29.77 2.45
CA ILE A 797 19.56 29.94 1.77
C ILE A 797 19.20 28.70 0.95
N SER A 798 20.14 28.16 0.19
CA SER A 798 20.00 26.92 -0.58
C SER A 798 19.61 25.75 0.33
N ALA A 799 20.33 25.55 1.44
CA ALA A 799 19.97 24.48 2.38
C ALA A 799 18.57 24.68 2.99
N LEU A 800 18.21 25.92 3.37
CA LEU A 800 16.88 26.21 3.92
C LEU A 800 15.76 25.99 2.89
N THR A 801 15.96 26.38 1.62
CA THR A 801 15.00 26.15 0.56
C THR A 801 14.83 24.66 0.28
N THR A 802 15.91 23.90 0.30
CA THR A 802 15.91 22.45 0.10
C THR A 802 15.28 21.73 1.30
N ILE A 803 15.57 22.16 2.54
CA ILE A 803 14.88 21.68 3.75
C ILE A 803 13.37 21.95 3.65
N GLY A 804 12.97 23.18 3.27
CA GLY A 804 11.56 23.52 3.10
C GLY A 804 10.86 22.68 2.05
N THR A 805 11.52 22.40 0.94
CA THR A 805 11.01 21.55 -0.13
C THR A 805 10.83 20.10 0.34
N PHE A 806 11.82 19.51 1.00
CA PHE A 806 11.70 18.14 1.48
C PHE A 806 10.76 18.02 2.69
N LEU A 807 10.76 19.01 3.58
CA LEU A 807 9.81 19.05 4.69
C LEU A 807 8.35 19.09 4.18
N SER A 808 8.08 19.70 3.02
CA SER A 808 6.73 19.67 2.44
C SER A 808 6.28 18.27 2.06
N LEU A 809 7.19 17.37 1.66
CA LEU A 809 6.90 15.96 1.39
C LEU A 809 6.44 15.19 2.64
N SER A 810 6.89 15.60 3.84
CA SER A 810 6.46 14.94 5.08
C SER A 810 4.98 15.09 5.37
N PHE A 811 4.29 16.00 4.68
CA PHE A 811 2.83 16.17 4.74
C PHE A 811 2.08 15.39 3.66
N SER A 812 2.77 14.59 2.85
CA SER A 812 2.16 13.70 1.88
C SER A 812 1.40 12.57 2.60
N PRO A 813 0.18 12.20 2.18
CA PRO A 813 -0.51 11.03 2.69
C PRO A 813 0.21 9.72 2.32
N HIS A 814 1.01 9.69 1.25
CA HIS A 814 1.83 8.54 0.88
C HIS A 814 3.01 8.38 1.85
N LYS A 815 2.97 7.37 2.74
CA LYS A 815 3.95 7.15 3.82
C LYS A 815 5.40 7.07 3.32
N GLY A 816 5.63 6.42 2.18
CA GLY A 816 6.95 6.35 1.56
C GLY A 816 7.51 7.73 1.24
N ALA A 817 6.74 8.60 0.58
CA ALA A 817 7.15 9.97 0.26
C ALA A 817 7.35 10.82 1.52
N ALA A 818 6.46 10.70 2.50
CA ALA A 818 6.55 11.40 3.76
C ALA A 818 7.84 11.05 4.53
N SER A 819 8.21 9.77 4.60
CA SER A 819 9.43 9.30 5.25
C SER A 819 10.70 9.83 4.56
N VAL A 820 10.73 9.82 3.22
CA VAL A 820 11.82 10.42 2.42
C VAL A 820 11.96 11.92 2.74
N GLY A 821 10.85 12.65 2.73
CA GLY A 821 10.83 14.10 3.01
C GLY A 821 11.35 14.44 4.38
N LEU A 822 10.89 13.74 5.40
CA LEU A 822 11.32 13.94 6.79
C LEU A 822 12.83 13.66 6.95
N LEU A 823 13.28 12.51 6.48
CA LEU A 823 14.68 12.09 6.64
C LEU A 823 15.65 12.99 5.86
N LEU A 824 15.29 13.42 4.64
CA LEU A 824 16.10 14.37 3.87
C LEU A 824 16.15 15.74 4.57
N SER A 825 15.05 16.21 5.15
CA SER A 825 15.04 17.46 5.90
C SER A 825 15.99 17.42 7.10
N ILE A 826 16.01 16.30 7.83
CA ILE A 826 16.93 16.06 8.95
C ILE A 826 18.37 15.98 8.43
N ALA A 827 18.60 15.22 7.36
CA ALA A 827 19.92 15.05 6.79
C ALA A 827 20.51 16.38 6.31
N ILE A 828 19.75 17.19 5.55
CA ILE A 828 20.23 18.48 5.04
C ILE A 828 20.43 19.49 6.19
N SER A 829 19.59 19.46 7.22
CA SER A 829 19.77 20.28 8.42
C SER A 829 21.08 19.92 9.14
N THR A 830 21.37 18.65 9.32
CA THR A 830 22.60 18.13 9.89
C THR A 830 23.81 18.50 9.01
N MET A 831 23.66 18.34 7.69
CA MET A 831 24.66 18.70 6.71
C MET A 831 25.01 20.20 6.76
N LEU A 832 24.00 21.06 6.84
CA LEU A 832 24.21 22.51 6.96
C LEU A 832 25.02 22.84 8.22
N VAL A 833 24.67 22.26 9.37
CA VAL A 833 25.40 22.47 10.62
C VAL A 833 26.84 21.92 10.51
N ALA A 834 27.02 20.72 9.99
CA ALA A 834 28.33 20.11 9.80
C ALA A 834 29.22 20.97 8.86
N THR A 835 28.66 21.47 7.75
CA THR A 835 29.39 22.31 6.80
C THR A 835 29.75 23.67 7.38
N LEU A 836 28.89 24.30 8.18
CA LEU A 836 29.15 25.61 8.76
C LEU A 836 30.07 25.56 9.99
N VAL A 837 30.19 24.40 10.67
CA VAL A 837 30.94 24.26 11.91
C VAL A 837 32.20 23.40 11.71
N VAL A 838 32.08 22.22 11.10
CA VAL A 838 33.18 21.26 10.98
C VAL A 838 34.16 21.65 9.85
N VAL A 839 33.63 22.07 8.68
CA VAL A 839 34.49 22.45 7.53
C VAL A 839 35.42 23.62 7.88
N PRO A 840 34.94 24.72 8.47
CA PRO A 840 35.86 25.80 8.88
C PRO A 840 36.90 25.36 9.93
N ALA A 841 36.53 24.44 10.83
CA ALA A 841 37.47 23.88 11.81
C ALA A 841 38.58 23.05 11.13
N LEU A 842 38.21 22.19 10.18
CA LEU A 842 39.15 21.43 9.37
C LEU A 842 40.09 22.32 8.56
N LEU A 843 39.52 23.33 7.86
CA LEU A 843 40.30 24.24 7.02
C LEU A 843 41.32 25.10 7.82
N ARG A 844 41.03 25.43 9.11
CA ARG A 844 41.99 26.11 10.00
C ARG A 844 43.20 25.26 10.40
N LEU A 845 43.12 23.95 10.34
CA LEU A 845 44.18 22.99 10.65
C LEU A 845 45.06 22.70 9.44
N ILE A 846 44.63 23.05 8.23
CA ILE A 846 45.44 22.84 7.02
C ILE A 846 46.57 23.85 6.98
N PRO A 847 47.86 23.42 6.94
CA PRO A 847 49.01 24.30 6.83
C PRO A 847 48.89 25.14 5.54
N ARG A 848 49.06 26.44 5.67
CA ARG A 848 49.12 27.30 4.47
C ARG A 848 50.38 26.94 3.66
N LYS A 849 50.21 26.52 2.41
CA LYS A 849 51.33 26.45 1.47
C LYS A 849 51.74 27.85 1.11
N GLY A 850 52.85 28.35 1.75
CA GLY A 850 53.59 29.52 1.35
C GLY A 850 52.94 30.87 1.73
N ALA A 851 53.33 31.46 2.90
CA ALA A 851 53.43 32.91 3.07
C ALA A 851 54.80 33.35 2.53
#